data_ea6190b768981d64f81c056b47d2dc8b
#
_entry.id   ea6190b768981d64f81c056b47d2dc8b
#
_cell.length_a   1.000
_cell.length_b   1.000
_cell.length_c   1.000
_cell.angle_alpha   90.00
_cell.angle_beta   90.00
_cell.angle_gamma   90.00
#
_symmetry.space_group_name_H-M   'P 1'
#
loop_
_entity.id
_entity.type
_entity.pdbx_description
1 polymer ?
#
loop_
_entity_poly.entity_id
_entity_poly.type
_entity_poly.pdbx_seq_one_letter_code
_entity_poly.pdbx_strand_id
1 'polypeptide(L)'
;MPLRPTTKALACVVLFTALNFSLRAQSTDGKHPITPDDYGRWEQLRMAHLSPDGRWLVYPIDRVNEENELRVRSVDSDELMVVPYGANASFSKDGRWLAYSIGLSNTERRKLEQQKKPIREKLGLRDLVSGDSVVIADVAGFAFSDDGAYLAMRRYAPEGASQDGGSKGVDLVVRTLSSGLDVNFGNISEFAWQEEGTLLAMLVDAAGQAGNGVQIFDPASGVLRTLDSKTARYTGLTWREEDDDLAVLQVWGDDDRYEDSTHVVLAWTGLTGRNAVKHVFDPDSAEGFPSGMRIVSFRPLHWSEDGETLFFGIKDREPKPEDSADSTGAITDSTEKSPSDEDEEPNDEKPSTVQIWHAADVDIYPQQKVNANRDRNDNFLAAWHIGDNRFVQLGNDLTDDVTLVEGDELAIGTDQTPYEDERMFGPVYRDIYVIDVSTGAATPIKERVQFSFGSSSSGKYLLYLLEDHYWTYDFRTRRHTNITADVPTSFVDVEDDHTVEQKPPFYYAGWTEDDRYVLIYDKYDVWQVDPRGSGGTRLTNGAESEIRYRRIQLDPDEEFIDTSQLLYFSTYGEWSKQYGYARLRRGRTPEQLVTLDANVSRLIKAESAEVFAYMVQDFDDSPDYFCAGPDLANPKQLTQTNPFQNEFAWGHSELIEYESRWGKRLQGALFYPTDYEPGRQYPMIVYIYEIRSPSVHTYYVPSDRSAYNTTVFTSLGYFVLQPDIVYRDRNPGLSAVAAIEPAVEKVLETGMVDPKRVGLTGHSWGGYQTAFTVTQTDIFAAAVAGAPLTDLVSMYLSVYWNTGSTDARIFEISQGRMEVPFWEDLEAYIANSPVFHVDQLSTPLLLAHGTEDGAVD
;
A
#
# COMPACT_ATOMS: atom_id res chain seq x y z
N MET A 1 26.42 -17.38 -24.69
CA MET A 1 25.80 -16.46 -25.66
C MET A 1 24.43 -16.08 -25.07
N PRO A 2 24.26 -14.97 -24.39
CA PRO A 2 23.02 -14.60 -23.77
C PRO A 2 22.07 -14.01 -24.81
N LEU A 3 20.91 -14.58 -24.95
CA LEU A 3 19.81 -14.05 -25.74
C LEU A 3 19.19 -12.86 -24.98
N ARG A 4 19.24 -11.72 -25.63
CA ARG A 4 18.60 -10.47 -25.20
C ARG A 4 17.10 -10.67 -25.02
N PRO A 5 16.46 -10.05 -24.02
CA PRO A 5 15.01 -9.96 -23.94
C PRO A 5 14.54 -8.97 -25.01
N THR A 6 14.11 -9.47 -26.15
CA THR A 6 13.45 -8.68 -27.17
C THR A 6 11.95 -8.82 -27.04
N THR A 7 11.31 -7.76 -26.59
CA THR A 7 10.01 -7.27 -27.08
C THR A 7 9.15 -8.34 -27.81
N LYS A 8 8.40 -9.14 -27.08
CA LYS A 8 7.32 -9.99 -27.61
C LYS A 8 5.95 -9.77 -26.97
N ALA A 9 5.81 -8.80 -26.07
CA ALA A 9 4.51 -8.34 -25.58
C ALA A 9 3.66 -7.62 -26.64
N LEU A 10 4.23 -7.32 -27.81
CA LEU A 10 3.56 -6.58 -28.88
C LEU A 10 2.79 -7.47 -29.86
N ALA A 11 2.83 -8.80 -29.74
CA ALA A 11 2.23 -9.68 -30.74
C ALA A 11 0.76 -10.03 -30.48
N CYS A 12 0.25 -9.89 -29.25
CA CYS A 12 -1.16 -10.18 -28.98
C CYS A 12 -2.10 -9.00 -29.28
N VAL A 13 -1.63 -7.77 -29.27
CA VAL A 13 -2.41 -6.57 -29.62
C VAL A 13 -2.57 -6.47 -31.14
N VAL A 14 -1.63 -7.00 -31.93
CA VAL A 14 -1.64 -6.90 -33.40
C VAL A 14 -2.68 -7.81 -34.08
N LEU A 15 -3.20 -8.86 -33.42
CA LEU A 15 -4.22 -9.70 -34.04
C LEU A 15 -5.65 -9.08 -34.00
N PHE A 16 -5.91 -8.10 -33.15
CA PHE A 16 -7.17 -7.35 -33.15
C PHE A 16 -7.22 -6.21 -34.17
N THR A 17 -6.08 -5.75 -34.68
CA THR A 17 -6.02 -4.66 -35.65
C THR A 17 -6.07 -5.09 -37.12
N ALA A 18 -6.11 -6.38 -37.43
CA ALA A 18 -6.13 -6.86 -38.82
C ALA A 18 -7.53 -7.03 -39.44
N LEU A 19 -8.61 -6.77 -38.70
CA LEU A 19 -9.95 -6.64 -39.25
C LEU A 19 -10.24 -5.16 -39.46
N ASN A 20 -9.74 -4.60 -40.57
CA ASN A 20 -10.16 -3.29 -41.10
C ASN A 20 -11.65 -3.36 -41.45
N PHE A 21 -12.53 -3.19 -40.48
CA PHE A 21 -13.87 -2.71 -40.71
C PHE A 21 -13.82 -1.18 -40.80
N SER A 22 -13.78 -0.62 -41.97
CA SER A 22 -14.08 0.78 -42.25
C SER A 22 -15.55 1.04 -41.91
N LEU A 23 -15.93 1.05 -40.65
CA LEU A 23 -17.14 1.70 -40.19
C LEU A 23 -16.78 3.13 -39.82
N ARG A 24 -16.86 4.02 -40.82
CA ARG A 24 -17.01 5.47 -40.55
C ARG A 24 -18.37 5.65 -39.86
N ALA A 25 -18.40 5.62 -38.54
CA ALA A 25 -19.48 6.26 -37.82
C ALA A 25 -19.37 7.75 -38.08
N GLN A 26 -20.27 8.33 -38.86
CA GLN A 26 -20.50 9.78 -38.88
C GLN A 26 -21.20 10.12 -37.57
N SER A 27 -20.45 10.69 -36.60
CA SER A 27 -21.05 11.28 -35.41
C SER A 27 -21.90 12.48 -35.85
N THR A 28 -23.15 12.53 -35.37
CA THR A 28 -24.10 13.61 -35.69
C THR A 28 -23.75 14.95 -35.05
N ASP A 29 -22.73 15.03 -34.15
CA ASP A 29 -22.35 16.22 -33.40
C ASP A 29 -20.91 16.74 -33.64
N GLY A 30 -20.20 16.20 -34.62
CA GLY A 30 -18.83 16.62 -34.93
C GLY A 30 -17.76 16.16 -33.96
N LYS A 31 -18.10 15.30 -32.98
CA LYS A 31 -17.16 14.70 -32.03
C LYS A 31 -16.38 13.55 -32.68
N HIS A 32 -15.14 13.35 -32.22
CA HIS A 32 -14.23 12.33 -32.76
C HIS A 32 -14.34 11.03 -31.96
N PRO A 33 -14.20 9.84 -32.60
CA PRO A 33 -13.96 8.61 -31.86
C PRO A 33 -12.57 8.64 -31.21
N ILE A 34 -12.41 8.00 -30.05
CA ILE A 34 -11.13 7.81 -29.40
C ILE A 34 -10.32 6.77 -30.17
N THR A 35 -9.08 7.06 -30.46
CA THR A 35 -8.15 6.16 -31.17
C THR A 35 -6.88 5.92 -30.34
N PRO A 36 -6.08 4.88 -30.62
CA PRO A 36 -4.81 4.65 -29.90
C PRO A 36 -3.83 5.82 -29.98
N ASP A 37 -3.88 6.64 -31.03
CA ASP A 37 -3.04 7.85 -31.16
C ASP A 37 -3.39 8.93 -30.11
N ASP A 38 -4.60 8.87 -29.54
CA ASP A 38 -5.08 9.82 -28.55
C ASP A 38 -4.71 9.42 -27.12
N TYR A 39 -4.40 8.14 -26.85
CA TYR A 39 -4.23 7.64 -25.47
C TYR A 39 -3.17 8.40 -24.69
N GLY A 40 -2.08 8.83 -25.32
CA GLY A 40 -1.03 9.60 -24.68
C GLY A 40 -1.43 10.95 -24.13
N ARG A 41 -2.56 11.54 -24.59
CA ARG A 41 -3.05 12.86 -24.16
C ARG A 41 -3.79 12.81 -22.83
N TRP A 42 -4.42 11.65 -22.50
CA TRP A 42 -5.32 11.53 -21.37
C TRP A 42 -4.59 11.67 -20.05
N GLU A 43 -5.16 12.50 -19.19
CA GLU A 43 -4.66 12.85 -17.87
C GLU A 43 -5.29 11.96 -16.81
N GLN A 44 -4.48 11.48 -15.87
CA GLN A 44 -4.92 10.79 -14.67
C GLN A 44 -4.54 11.65 -13.47
N LEU A 45 -5.54 12.20 -12.79
CA LEU A 45 -5.37 13.00 -11.59
C LEU A 45 -4.95 12.13 -10.41
N ARG A 46 -3.86 12.50 -9.75
CA ARG A 46 -3.35 11.81 -8.55
C ARG A 46 -3.78 12.51 -7.26
N MET A 47 -3.33 11.98 -6.14
CA MET A 47 -3.62 12.56 -4.84
C MET A 47 -3.04 13.98 -4.74
N ALA A 48 -3.88 14.92 -4.32
CA ALA A 48 -3.49 16.30 -4.10
C ALA A 48 -3.18 16.56 -2.62
N HIS A 49 -2.43 17.63 -2.38
CA HIS A 49 -2.15 18.16 -1.04
C HIS A 49 -2.46 19.65 -1.01
N LEU A 50 -3.11 20.12 0.06
CA LEU A 50 -3.26 21.55 0.34
C LEU A 50 -2.00 22.08 1.04
N SER A 51 -1.66 23.33 0.77
CA SER A 51 -0.70 24.04 1.63
C SER A 51 -1.26 24.17 3.05
N PRO A 52 -0.40 24.23 4.09
CA PRO A 52 -0.88 24.37 5.47
C PRO A 52 -1.86 25.53 5.67
N ASP A 53 -1.67 26.65 5.00
CA ASP A 53 -2.54 27.84 5.03
C ASP A 53 -3.78 27.75 4.12
N GLY A 54 -3.93 26.64 3.35
CA GLY A 54 -5.06 26.38 2.46
C GLY A 54 -5.11 27.22 1.18
N ARG A 55 -4.05 27.96 0.83
CA ARG A 55 -4.04 28.85 -0.35
C ARG A 55 -3.64 28.15 -1.64
N TRP A 56 -2.98 27.01 -1.56
CA TRP A 56 -2.47 26.31 -2.72
C TRP A 56 -2.85 24.83 -2.67
N LEU A 57 -3.16 24.28 -3.84
CA LEU A 57 -3.35 22.86 -4.08
C LEU A 57 -2.23 22.39 -5.01
N VAL A 58 -1.46 21.39 -4.58
CA VAL A 58 -0.48 20.71 -5.41
C VAL A 58 -0.98 19.32 -5.78
N TYR A 59 -0.88 18.95 -7.06
CA TYR A 59 -1.34 17.64 -7.54
C TYR A 59 -0.54 17.16 -8.74
N PRO A 60 -0.16 15.86 -8.75
CA PRO A 60 0.46 15.23 -9.91
C PRO A 60 -0.59 14.88 -10.97
N ILE A 61 -0.17 14.96 -12.23
CA ILE A 61 -0.89 14.44 -13.41
C ILE A 61 0.00 13.40 -14.07
N ASP A 62 -0.53 12.17 -14.17
CA ASP A 62 0.09 11.13 -14.96
C ASP A 62 -0.57 11.04 -16.34
N ARG A 63 0.20 10.61 -17.35
CA ARG A 63 -0.26 10.33 -18.70
C ARG A 63 0.17 8.95 -19.17
N VAL A 64 -0.58 8.36 -20.09
CA VAL A 64 -0.27 7.04 -20.67
C VAL A 64 1.10 7.03 -21.38
N ASN A 65 1.50 8.14 -21.99
CA ASN A 65 2.81 8.32 -22.60
C ASN A 65 3.93 8.65 -21.60
N GLU A 66 3.61 8.73 -20.32
CA GLU A 66 4.52 9.04 -19.20
C GLU A 66 5.08 10.49 -19.25
N GLU A 67 4.50 11.38 -20.01
CA GLU A 67 4.78 12.82 -19.95
C GLU A 67 4.06 13.44 -18.75
N ASN A 68 4.45 13.00 -17.57
CA ASN A 68 3.86 13.39 -16.32
C ASN A 68 4.24 14.81 -15.92
N GLU A 69 3.42 15.44 -15.08
CA GLU A 69 3.68 16.78 -14.58
C GLU A 69 3.13 17.00 -13.18
N LEU A 70 3.69 17.95 -12.47
CA LEU A 70 3.17 18.47 -11.22
C LEU A 70 2.48 19.80 -11.50
N ARG A 71 1.26 19.95 -10.98
CA ARG A 71 0.51 21.20 -11.07
C ARG A 71 0.34 21.82 -9.68
N VAL A 72 0.47 23.13 -9.61
CA VAL A 72 0.27 23.90 -8.39
C VAL A 72 -0.75 24.99 -8.68
N ARG A 73 -1.91 24.90 -8.05
CA ARG A 73 -3.07 25.75 -8.29
C ARG A 73 -3.35 26.65 -7.09
N SER A 74 -3.54 27.94 -7.32
CA SER A 74 -4.06 28.82 -6.29
C SER A 74 -5.53 28.53 -6.00
N VAL A 75 -5.89 28.43 -4.73
CA VAL A 75 -7.29 28.27 -4.28
C VAL A 75 -8.09 29.54 -4.51
N ASP A 76 -7.45 30.70 -4.27
CA ASP A 76 -8.11 32.01 -4.32
C ASP A 76 -8.18 32.65 -5.72
N SER A 77 -7.24 32.28 -6.60
CA SER A 77 -7.10 32.90 -7.94
C SER A 77 -7.07 31.85 -9.06
N ASP A 78 -6.90 32.31 -10.30
CA ASP A 78 -6.74 31.42 -11.45
C ASP A 78 -5.26 31.09 -11.76
N GLU A 79 -4.35 31.38 -10.84
CA GLU A 79 -2.94 31.08 -11.00
C GLU A 79 -2.71 29.57 -11.01
N LEU A 80 -2.07 29.09 -12.06
CA LEU A 80 -1.66 27.67 -12.25
C LEU A 80 -0.20 27.64 -12.68
N MET A 81 0.62 26.96 -11.92
CA MET A 81 1.99 26.61 -12.30
C MET A 81 2.00 25.14 -12.73
N VAL A 82 2.65 24.86 -13.86
CA VAL A 82 2.86 23.52 -14.41
C VAL A 82 4.36 23.23 -14.42
N VAL A 83 4.74 22.11 -13.83
CA VAL A 83 6.14 21.64 -13.78
C VAL A 83 6.22 20.32 -14.53
N PRO A 84 6.72 20.31 -15.77
CA PRO A 84 6.93 19.06 -16.50
C PRO A 84 7.88 18.13 -15.71
N TYR A 85 7.49 16.86 -15.59
CA TYR A 85 8.21 15.82 -14.84
C TYR A 85 8.42 16.17 -13.35
N GLY A 86 7.61 17.09 -12.79
CA GLY A 86 7.62 17.44 -11.37
C GLY A 86 7.04 16.33 -10.52
N ALA A 87 7.64 16.12 -9.33
CA ALA A 87 7.21 15.12 -8.34
C ALA A 87 7.62 15.52 -6.92
N ASN A 88 7.24 14.73 -5.92
CA ASN A 88 7.70 14.84 -4.53
C ASN A 88 7.58 16.25 -3.96
N ALA A 89 6.41 16.87 -4.15
CA ALA A 89 6.17 18.22 -3.67
C ALA A 89 6.00 18.25 -2.14
N SER A 90 6.62 19.21 -1.48
CA SER A 90 6.49 19.47 -0.06
C SER A 90 6.35 20.98 0.19
N PHE A 91 5.41 21.34 1.06
CA PHE A 91 5.28 22.71 1.54
C PHE A 91 6.12 22.93 2.82
N SER A 92 6.60 24.14 3.05
CA SER A 92 7.06 24.53 4.37
C SER A 92 5.86 24.66 5.33
N LYS A 93 6.06 24.45 6.63
CA LYS A 93 4.99 24.47 7.65
C LYS A 93 4.23 25.81 7.70
N ASP A 94 4.91 26.93 7.36
CA ASP A 94 4.30 28.25 7.25
C ASP A 94 3.50 28.47 5.95
N GLY A 95 3.49 27.48 5.03
CA GLY A 95 2.80 27.55 3.73
C GLY A 95 3.42 28.49 2.71
N ARG A 96 4.58 29.11 3.02
CA ARG A 96 5.21 30.10 2.16
C ARG A 96 6.01 29.47 1.01
N TRP A 97 6.70 28.36 1.26
CA TRP A 97 7.60 27.75 0.31
C TRP A 97 7.06 26.41 -0.19
N LEU A 98 7.34 26.16 -1.46
CA LEU A 98 7.10 24.86 -2.10
C LEU A 98 8.41 24.36 -2.69
N ALA A 99 8.84 23.17 -2.26
CA ALA A 99 9.95 22.42 -2.85
C ALA A 99 9.42 21.19 -3.58
N TYR A 100 10.03 20.84 -4.73
CA TYR A 100 9.62 19.70 -5.55
C TYR A 100 10.78 19.18 -6.38
N SER A 101 10.78 17.88 -6.66
CA SER A 101 11.71 17.25 -7.62
C SER A 101 11.32 17.58 -9.05
N ILE A 102 12.31 17.68 -9.94
CA ILE A 102 12.14 17.79 -11.38
C ILE A 102 12.94 16.66 -12.02
N GLY A 103 12.23 15.66 -12.51
CA GLY A 103 12.78 14.50 -13.21
C GLY A 103 13.18 14.81 -14.67
N LEU A 104 13.38 13.75 -15.42
CA LEU A 104 13.77 13.79 -16.85
C LEU A 104 12.62 13.28 -17.72
N SER A 105 12.59 13.77 -18.96
CA SER A 105 11.72 13.16 -19.97
C SER A 105 12.05 11.68 -20.17
N ASN A 106 11.05 10.88 -20.56
CA ASN A 106 11.28 9.45 -20.85
C ASN A 106 12.36 9.20 -21.90
N THR A 107 12.43 10.07 -22.90
CA THR A 107 13.44 9.98 -23.95
C THR A 107 14.84 10.16 -23.37
N GLU A 108 15.02 11.14 -22.48
CA GLU A 108 16.30 11.39 -21.82
C GLU A 108 16.65 10.28 -20.83
N ARG A 109 15.68 9.83 -20.02
CA ARG A 109 15.84 8.73 -19.07
C ARG A 109 16.29 7.47 -19.78
N ARG A 110 15.55 7.00 -20.80
CA ARG A 110 15.91 5.81 -21.59
C ARG A 110 17.28 5.92 -22.26
N LYS A 111 17.66 7.12 -22.72
CA LYS A 111 18.99 7.35 -23.30
C LYS A 111 20.09 7.19 -22.25
N LEU A 112 19.91 7.71 -21.04
CA LEU A 112 20.85 7.54 -19.93
C LEU A 112 20.95 6.09 -19.47
N GLU A 113 19.81 5.39 -19.34
CA GLU A 113 19.74 3.96 -19.02
C GLU A 113 20.50 3.11 -20.04
N GLN A 114 20.28 3.35 -21.34
CA GLN A 114 21.03 2.67 -22.42
C GLN A 114 22.53 2.95 -22.35
N GLN A 115 22.91 4.14 -21.89
CA GLN A 115 24.33 4.53 -21.72
C GLN A 115 24.88 4.09 -20.36
N LYS A 116 24.07 3.43 -19.50
CA LYS A 116 24.40 3.09 -18.11
C LYS A 116 24.90 4.30 -17.31
N LYS A 117 24.34 5.48 -17.59
CA LYS A 117 24.62 6.72 -16.85
C LYS A 117 23.62 6.92 -15.73
N PRO A 118 24.03 7.52 -14.60
CA PRO A 118 23.14 7.82 -13.51
C PRO A 118 22.05 8.82 -13.92
N ILE A 119 20.85 8.60 -13.45
CA ILE A 119 19.73 9.52 -13.56
C ILE A 119 19.80 10.48 -12.38
N ARG A 120 19.79 11.78 -12.64
CA ARG A 120 19.87 12.82 -11.62
C ARG A 120 18.73 13.81 -11.81
N GLU A 121 18.03 14.09 -10.73
CA GLU A 121 16.94 15.05 -10.69
C GLU A 121 17.45 16.45 -10.27
N LYS A 122 16.58 17.42 -10.44
CA LYS A 122 16.78 18.78 -9.97
C LYS A 122 15.74 19.08 -8.90
N LEU A 123 16.01 20.04 -8.06
CA LEU A 123 15.05 20.61 -7.11
C LEU A 123 14.52 21.92 -7.65
N GLY A 124 13.21 22.07 -7.70
CA GLY A 124 12.52 23.35 -7.82
C GLY A 124 12.16 23.88 -6.42
N LEU A 125 12.43 25.14 -6.18
CA LEU A 125 12.04 25.84 -4.95
C LEU A 125 11.32 27.13 -5.31
N ARG A 126 10.09 27.30 -4.84
CA ARG A 126 9.23 28.46 -5.11
C ARG A 126 8.82 29.19 -3.83
N ASP A 127 9.00 30.49 -3.77
CA ASP A 127 8.34 31.37 -2.81
C ASP A 127 6.90 31.64 -3.34
N LEU A 128 5.90 31.10 -2.65
CA LEU A 128 4.50 31.22 -3.04
C LEU A 128 3.91 32.61 -2.81
N VAL A 129 4.59 33.45 -2.04
CA VAL A 129 4.18 34.85 -1.78
C VAL A 129 4.73 35.81 -2.83
N SER A 130 6.03 35.71 -3.16
CA SER A 130 6.63 36.58 -4.19
C SER A 130 6.43 36.03 -5.59
N GLY A 131 6.22 34.73 -5.76
CA GLY A 131 6.17 34.03 -7.03
C GLY A 131 7.55 33.69 -7.60
N ASP A 132 8.64 34.02 -6.92
CA ASP A 132 9.99 33.73 -7.34
C ASP A 132 10.29 32.23 -7.28
N SER A 133 11.04 31.72 -8.25
CA SER A 133 11.41 30.32 -8.32
C SER A 133 12.89 30.15 -8.65
N VAL A 134 13.52 29.15 -8.06
CA VAL A 134 14.90 28.76 -8.37
C VAL A 134 14.94 27.25 -8.64
N VAL A 135 15.78 26.85 -9.62
CA VAL A 135 16.04 25.45 -9.92
C VAL A 135 17.47 25.13 -9.54
N ILE A 136 17.65 24.10 -8.71
CA ILE A 136 18.94 23.64 -8.18
C ILE A 136 19.23 22.27 -8.77
N ALA A 137 20.37 22.13 -9.44
CA ALA A 137 20.76 20.88 -10.07
C ALA A 137 21.28 19.84 -9.06
N ASP A 138 21.22 18.57 -9.43
CA ASP A 138 21.85 17.46 -8.71
C ASP A 138 21.43 17.33 -7.24
N VAL A 139 20.12 17.40 -6.94
CA VAL A 139 19.55 17.19 -5.61
C VAL A 139 18.85 15.83 -5.59
N ALA A 140 19.32 14.94 -4.74
CA ALA A 140 18.78 13.59 -4.58
C ALA A 140 17.66 13.49 -3.54
N GLY A 141 17.58 14.47 -2.62
CA GLY A 141 16.54 14.55 -1.60
C GLY A 141 16.62 15.88 -0.86
N PHE A 142 15.52 16.26 -0.23
CA PHE A 142 15.42 17.53 0.49
C PHE A 142 14.43 17.40 1.66
N ALA A 143 14.59 18.26 2.65
CA ALA A 143 13.64 18.41 3.76
C ALA A 143 13.66 19.83 4.29
N PHE A 144 12.48 20.39 4.57
CA PHE A 144 12.37 21.65 5.32
C PHE A 144 12.65 21.42 6.80
N SER A 145 13.17 22.43 7.48
CA SER A 145 13.11 22.52 8.95
C SER A 145 11.66 22.65 9.41
N ASP A 146 11.36 22.23 10.62
CA ASP A 146 10.01 22.30 11.18
C ASP A 146 9.46 23.74 11.22
N ASP A 147 10.29 24.72 11.53
CA ASP A 147 9.91 26.16 11.51
C ASP A 147 9.75 26.75 10.10
N GLY A 148 10.02 25.97 9.05
CA GLY A 148 9.94 26.40 7.64
C GLY A 148 10.97 27.45 7.23
N ALA A 149 11.99 27.74 8.05
CA ALA A 149 13.00 28.78 7.77
C ALA A 149 14.18 28.27 6.92
N TYR A 150 14.42 26.96 6.92
CA TYR A 150 15.57 26.34 6.28
C TYR A 150 15.16 25.16 5.39
N LEU A 151 16.02 24.87 4.40
CA LEU A 151 15.88 23.71 3.51
C LEU A 151 17.22 22.97 3.44
N ALA A 152 17.24 21.71 3.89
CA ALA A 152 18.35 20.80 3.70
C ALA A 152 18.22 20.09 2.35
N MET A 153 19.28 20.02 1.56
CA MET A 153 19.32 19.46 0.22
C MET A 153 20.51 18.49 0.10
N ARG A 154 20.23 17.20 -0.04
CA ARG A 154 21.25 16.16 -0.23
C ARG A 154 21.61 16.05 -1.70
N ARG A 155 22.91 16.07 -2.03
CA ARG A 155 23.40 15.92 -3.38
C ARG A 155 23.49 14.46 -3.81
N TYR A 156 23.52 14.21 -5.12
CA TYR A 156 23.89 12.90 -5.64
C TYR A 156 25.38 12.63 -5.43
N ALA A 157 25.75 11.36 -5.30
CA ALA A 157 27.14 10.95 -5.25
C ALA A 157 27.90 11.37 -6.55
N PRO A 158 29.19 11.73 -6.46
CA PRO A 158 29.99 12.01 -7.63
C PRO A 158 30.00 10.84 -8.63
N GLU A 159 30.14 11.14 -9.94
CA GLU A 159 30.28 10.09 -10.95
C GLU A 159 31.55 9.26 -10.70
N GLY A 160 31.42 7.94 -10.71
CA GLY A 160 32.54 7.01 -10.48
C GLY A 160 32.85 6.75 -9.00
N ALA A 161 32.05 7.23 -8.05
CA ALA A 161 32.12 6.76 -6.68
C ALA A 161 31.78 5.25 -6.66
N SER A 162 32.75 4.42 -6.19
CA SER A 162 32.60 2.97 -6.18
C SER A 162 31.46 2.56 -5.24
N GLN A 163 30.64 1.59 -5.67
CA GLN A 163 29.60 0.99 -4.83
C GLN A 163 30.15 -0.08 -3.88
N ASP A 164 31.40 -0.50 -4.07
CA ASP A 164 32.03 -1.56 -3.27
C ASP A 164 32.61 -1.00 -1.98
N GLY A 165 31.85 -1.10 -0.89
CA GLY A 165 32.33 -0.87 0.48
C GLY A 165 32.85 0.53 0.80
N GLY A 166 32.65 1.49 -0.11
CA GLY A 166 33.06 2.88 0.04
C GLY A 166 32.15 3.72 0.95
N SER A 167 32.58 4.96 1.22
CA SER A 167 31.80 5.95 1.94
C SER A 167 30.45 6.21 1.25
N LYS A 168 29.36 6.29 2.05
CA LYS A 168 28.03 6.70 1.59
C LYS A 168 27.81 8.21 1.70
N GLY A 169 28.78 8.95 2.22
CA GLY A 169 28.66 10.38 2.45
C GLY A 169 28.70 11.19 1.15
N VAL A 170 27.80 12.15 1.05
CA VAL A 170 27.67 13.12 -0.05
C VAL A 170 27.57 14.53 0.50
N ASP A 171 27.55 15.53 -0.36
CA ASP A 171 27.35 16.89 0.09
C ASP A 171 25.89 17.12 0.52
N LEU A 172 25.71 17.79 1.65
CA LEU A 172 24.45 18.32 2.15
C LEU A 172 24.54 19.86 2.17
N VAL A 173 23.60 20.50 1.51
CA VAL A 173 23.49 21.96 1.47
C VAL A 173 22.31 22.41 2.31
N VAL A 174 22.52 23.27 3.29
CA VAL A 174 21.46 23.90 4.09
C VAL A 174 21.28 25.34 3.62
N ARG A 175 20.09 25.65 3.13
CA ARG A 175 19.72 26.97 2.65
C ARG A 175 18.88 27.70 3.67
N THR A 176 19.27 28.94 4.02
CA THR A 176 18.37 29.88 4.70
C THR A 176 17.41 30.45 3.67
N LEU A 177 16.13 30.17 3.80
CA LEU A 177 15.12 30.50 2.78
C LEU A 177 14.92 32.00 2.61
N SER A 178 14.96 32.78 3.68
CA SER A 178 14.73 34.23 3.65
C SER A 178 15.86 35.00 2.96
N SER A 179 17.13 34.51 3.01
CA SER A 179 18.29 35.21 2.44
C SER A 179 18.85 34.49 1.19
N GLY A 180 18.53 33.23 0.96
CA GLY A 180 19.11 32.41 -0.07
C GLY A 180 20.58 32.00 0.20
N LEU A 181 21.08 32.20 1.44
CA LEU A 181 22.42 31.79 1.84
C LEU A 181 22.50 30.26 1.99
N ASP A 182 23.55 29.67 1.43
CA ASP A 182 23.83 28.25 1.48
C ASP A 182 25.04 27.96 2.37
N VAL A 183 24.89 26.94 3.25
CA VAL A 183 26.00 26.34 3.99
C VAL A 183 26.16 24.90 3.50
N ASN A 184 27.37 24.50 3.15
CA ASN A 184 27.66 23.15 2.60
C ASN A 184 28.41 22.31 3.63
N PHE A 185 27.93 21.09 3.83
CA PHE A 185 28.55 20.03 4.65
C PHE A 185 28.94 18.86 3.75
N GLY A 186 30.20 18.44 3.80
CA GLY A 186 30.71 17.33 2.99
C GLY A 186 30.58 16.00 3.69
N ASN A 187 30.48 14.93 2.92
CA ASN A 187 30.47 13.54 3.39
C ASN A 187 29.33 13.20 4.36
N ILE A 188 28.15 13.71 4.14
CA ILE A 188 26.96 13.40 4.97
C ILE A 188 26.23 12.17 4.42
N SER A 189 26.14 11.12 5.22
CA SER A 189 25.40 9.89 4.88
C SER A 189 23.94 9.96 5.26
N GLU A 190 23.61 10.53 6.41
CA GLU A 190 22.26 10.71 6.94
C GLU A 190 22.11 12.10 7.56
N PHE A 191 20.91 12.65 7.55
CA PHE A 191 20.56 13.87 8.25
C PHE A 191 19.09 13.83 8.69
N ALA A 192 18.78 14.51 9.79
CA ALA A 192 17.42 14.67 10.28
C ALA A 192 17.26 16.02 10.98
N TRP A 193 16.17 16.73 10.66
CA TRP A 193 15.76 17.89 11.43
C TRP A 193 15.15 17.47 12.76
N GLN A 194 15.38 18.25 13.80
CA GLN A 194 14.66 18.13 15.05
C GLN A 194 13.21 18.51 14.82
N GLU A 195 12.29 17.73 15.33
CA GLU A 195 10.88 18.07 15.41
C GLU A 195 10.67 19.15 16.48
N GLU A 196 9.74 20.07 16.25
CA GLU A 196 9.53 21.25 17.11
C GLU A 196 10.80 22.09 17.43
N GLY A 197 11.80 22.02 16.54
CA GLY A 197 13.06 22.71 16.72
C GLY A 197 13.73 23.12 15.41
N THR A 198 14.95 23.63 15.52
CA THR A 198 15.74 24.09 14.38
C THR A 198 17.07 23.36 14.22
N LEU A 199 17.39 22.40 15.08
CA LEU A 199 18.63 21.68 15.02
C LEU A 199 18.63 20.66 13.87
N LEU A 200 19.75 20.61 13.16
CA LEU A 200 19.98 19.59 12.13
C LEU A 200 21.05 18.62 12.63
N ALA A 201 20.66 17.37 12.82
CA ALA A 201 21.61 16.30 13.09
C ALA A 201 22.12 15.69 11.77
N MET A 202 23.40 15.32 11.77
CA MET A 202 24.09 14.80 10.57
C MET A 202 25.09 13.69 10.95
N LEU A 203 25.15 12.65 10.12
CA LEU A 203 26.18 11.61 10.17
C LEU A 203 27.21 11.85 9.09
N VAL A 204 28.48 11.96 9.51
CA VAL A 204 29.62 12.10 8.60
C VAL A 204 30.17 10.71 8.27
N ASP A 205 30.24 10.36 6.97
CA ASP A 205 30.85 9.13 6.47
C ASP A 205 31.83 9.46 5.33
N ALA A 206 33.08 9.68 5.68
CA ALA A 206 34.16 10.00 4.76
C ALA A 206 34.93 8.76 4.32
N ALA A 207 35.54 8.83 3.14
CA ALA A 207 36.40 7.77 2.63
C ALA A 207 37.58 7.50 3.60
N GLY A 208 37.77 6.20 3.94
CA GLY A 208 38.76 5.79 4.92
C GLY A 208 38.39 6.10 6.36
N GLN A 209 37.14 6.49 6.60
CA GLN A 209 36.54 6.76 7.92
C GLN A 209 37.26 7.85 8.76
N ALA A 210 38.14 8.60 8.14
CA ALA A 210 38.84 9.68 8.82
C ALA A 210 37.92 10.89 9.03
N GLY A 211 37.58 11.18 10.27
CA GLY A 211 36.64 12.26 10.61
C GLY A 211 35.17 11.87 10.61
N ASN A 212 34.86 10.57 10.50
CA ASN A 212 33.50 10.08 10.72
C ASN A 212 32.99 10.50 12.09
N GLY A 213 31.70 10.78 12.19
CA GLY A 213 31.12 11.23 13.46
C GLY A 213 29.66 11.69 13.34
N VAL A 214 29.14 12.09 14.49
CA VAL A 214 27.82 12.67 14.67
C VAL A 214 27.98 14.16 14.90
N GLN A 215 27.30 14.96 14.11
CA GLN A 215 27.31 16.42 14.21
C GLN A 215 25.90 16.98 14.31
N ILE A 216 25.74 18.08 15.06
CA ILE A 216 24.53 18.88 15.03
C ILE A 216 24.87 20.31 14.61
N PHE A 217 24.03 20.86 13.79
CA PHE A 217 24.13 22.23 13.28
C PHE A 217 22.91 23.04 13.72
N ASP A 218 23.16 24.19 14.32
CA ASP A 218 22.15 25.20 14.60
C ASP A 218 22.23 26.28 13.50
N PRO A 219 21.36 26.29 12.53
CA PRO A 219 21.45 27.28 11.45
C PRO A 219 21.13 28.71 11.89
N ALA A 220 20.39 28.90 12.98
CA ALA A 220 20.08 30.24 13.51
C ALA A 220 21.31 30.96 14.09
N SER A 221 22.16 30.21 14.79
CA SER A 221 23.42 30.73 15.34
C SER A 221 24.64 30.51 14.43
N GLY A 222 24.53 29.63 13.45
CA GLY A 222 25.61 29.16 12.59
C GLY A 222 26.61 28.23 13.32
N VAL A 223 26.24 27.68 14.45
CA VAL A 223 27.12 26.85 15.30
C VAL A 223 27.02 25.39 14.87
N LEU A 224 28.18 24.78 14.58
CA LEU A 224 28.34 23.35 14.35
C LEU A 224 29.00 22.72 15.57
N ARG A 225 28.38 21.68 16.14
CA ARG A 225 28.94 20.91 17.28
C ARG A 225 29.14 19.46 16.84
N THR A 226 30.31 18.89 17.16
CA THR A 226 30.58 17.46 17.03
C THR A 226 30.22 16.77 18.33
N LEU A 227 29.31 15.81 18.28
CA LEU A 227 28.86 15.03 19.43
C LEU A 227 29.74 13.79 19.66
N ASP A 228 30.16 13.13 18.58
CA ASP A 228 31.07 11.99 18.59
C ASP A 228 31.94 11.97 17.32
N SER A 229 33.16 11.46 17.44
CA SER A 229 34.03 11.27 16.28
C SER A 229 34.97 10.07 16.55
N LYS A 230 34.85 9.05 15.70
CA LYS A 230 35.71 7.83 15.73
C LYS A 230 35.91 7.31 14.31
N THR A 231 36.94 6.45 14.17
CA THR A 231 37.14 5.66 12.94
C THR A 231 36.12 4.52 12.95
N ALA A 232 34.85 4.87 12.71
CA ALA A 232 33.68 3.97 12.65
C ALA A 232 32.61 4.55 11.74
N ARG A 233 31.68 3.73 11.31
CA ARG A 233 30.45 4.20 10.63
C ARG A 233 29.34 4.43 11.65
N TYR A 234 28.43 5.34 11.31
CA TYR A 234 27.24 5.65 12.10
C TYR A 234 26.02 5.53 11.20
N THR A 235 24.87 5.10 11.76
CA THR A 235 23.60 4.97 11.08
C THR A 235 22.43 5.04 12.05
N GLY A 236 21.21 5.18 11.54
CA GLY A 236 20.00 5.15 12.37
C GLY A 236 19.84 6.40 13.23
N LEU A 237 20.03 7.56 12.64
CA LEU A 237 19.87 8.86 13.28
C LEU A 237 18.41 9.10 13.69
N THR A 238 18.13 9.21 14.99
CA THR A 238 16.77 9.29 15.52
C THR A 238 16.66 10.34 16.61
N TRP A 239 15.87 11.39 16.37
CA TRP A 239 15.45 12.34 17.40
C TRP A 239 14.35 11.72 18.27
N ARG A 240 14.27 12.11 19.54
CA ARG A 240 13.05 11.92 20.31
C ARG A 240 11.99 12.89 19.83
N GLU A 241 10.77 12.44 19.68
CA GLU A 241 9.64 13.24 19.25
C GLU A 241 9.44 14.42 20.21
N GLU A 242 9.16 15.61 19.66
CA GLU A 242 8.94 16.86 20.40
C GLU A 242 10.03 17.28 21.40
N ASP A 243 11.27 16.71 21.31
CA ASP A 243 12.33 16.99 22.27
C ASP A 243 13.71 17.17 21.61
N ASP A 244 14.74 17.42 22.43
CA ASP A 244 16.13 17.67 22.01
C ASP A 244 17.08 16.49 22.29
N ASP A 245 16.54 15.27 22.44
CA ASP A 245 17.30 14.05 22.65
C ASP A 245 17.55 13.34 21.30
N LEU A 246 18.75 12.81 21.12
CA LEU A 246 19.20 12.19 19.86
C LEU A 246 19.85 10.85 20.12
N ALA A 247 19.54 9.85 19.28
CA ALA A 247 20.20 8.55 19.31
C ALA A 247 20.74 8.17 17.93
N VAL A 248 21.81 7.35 17.93
CA VAL A 248 22.40 6.76 16.74
C VAL A 248 23.02 5.40 17.02
N LEU A 249 23.17 4.59 16.00
CA LEU A 249 23.94 3.36 16.02
C LEU A 249 25.36 3.63 15.50
N GLN A 250 26.38 3.22 16.25
CA GLN A 250 27.77 3.19 15.83
C GLN A 250 28.16 1.77 15.49
N VAL A 251 28.62 1.51 14.27
CA VAL A 251 29.14 0.20 13.88
C VAL A 251 30.33 -0.15 14.77
N TRP A 252 30.29 -1.32 15.42
CA TRP A 252 31.28 -1.80 16.35
C TRP A 252 31.72 -3.20 15.98
N GLY A 253 33.02 -3.43 16.02
CA GLY A 253 33.63 -4.76 15.90
C GLY A 253 33.54 -5.35 14.50
N ASP A 254 34.62 -5.26 13.76
CA ASP A 254 34.91 -6.12 12.64
C ASP A 254 35.47 -7.42 13.22
N ASP A 255 34.60 -8.30 13.72
CA ASP A 255 35.01 -9.58 14.28
C ASP A 255 35.11 -10.60 13.13
N ASP A 256 36.33 -10.99 12.79
CA ASP A 256 36.58 -11.95 11.69
C ASP A 256 35.86 -13.29 11.87
N ARG A 257 35.29 -13.58 13.03
CA ARG A 257 34.53 -14.80 13.34
C ARG A 257 33.09 -14.77 12.86
N TYR A 258 32.51 -13.58 12.59
CA TYR A 258 31.11 -13.44 12.27
C TYR A 258 30.93 -12.75 10.90
N GLU A 259 29.80 -13.06 10.21
CA GLU A 259 29.48 -12.46 8.93
C GLU A 259 29.11 -10.98 9.05
N ASP A 260 28.40 -10.63 10.11
CA ASP A 260 27.82 -9.31 10.30
C ASP A 260 28.46 -8.51 11.44
N SER A 261 28.53 -7.20 11.27
CA SER A 261 28.89 -6.26 12.34
C SER A 261 27.79 -6.13 13.38
N THR A 262 28.16 -5.81 14.61
CA THR A 262 27.23 -5.34 15.65
C THR A 262 27.30 -3.82 15.78
N HIS A 263 26.49 -3.24 16.68
CA HIS A 263 26.43 -1.80 16.92
C HIS A 263 26.52 -1.49 18.41
N VAL A 264 27.08 -0.33 18.72
CA VAL A 264 26.93 0.37 19.99
C VAL A 264 25.81 1.41 19.82
N VAL A 265 24.93 1.54 20.81
CA VAL A 265 23.92 2.61 20.82
C VAL A 265 24.50 3.81 21.53
N LEU A 266 24.49 4.95 20.86
CA LEU A 266 24.87 6.24 21.43
C LEU A 266 23.61 7.09 21.57
N ALA A 267 23.44 7.72 22.72
CA ALA A 267 22.34 8.63 22.97
C ALA A 267 22.85 9.93 23.61
N TRP A 268 22.20 11.03 23.32
CA TRP A 268 22.46 12.34 23.94
C TRP A 268 21.15 12.93 24.40
N THR A 269 21.12 13.41 25.65
CA THR A 269 19.95 14.06 26.22
C THR A 269 20.25 15.53 26.51
N GLY A 270 19.24 16.40 26.33
CA GLY A 270 19.32 17.83 26.65
C GLY A 270 20.27 18.59 25.74
N LEU A 271 20.22 18.37 24.42
CA LEU A 271 21.18 18.94 23.45
C LEU A 271 21.07 20.47 23.28
N THR A 272 19.92 21.08 23.55
CA THR A 272 19.74 22.54 23.54
C THR A 272 20.21 23.18 24.84
N GLY A 273 20.33 22.40 25.90
CA GLY A 273 20.79 22.84 27.21
C GLY A 273 22.30 23.04 27.30
N ARG A 274 22.73 23.63 28.46
CA ARG A 274 24.16 23.81 28.74
C ARG A 274 24.88 22.53 29.14
N ASN A 275 24.16 21.48 29.52
CA ASN A 275 24.68 20.24 30.10
C ASN A 275 24.15 19.02 29.33
N ALA A 276 24.36 18.98 28.02
CA ALA A 276 24.07 17.78 27.23
C ALA A 276 24.84 16.57 27.80
N VAL A 277 24.14 15.47 28.00
CA VAL A 277 24.73 14.23 28.55
C VAL A 277 24.82 13.20 27.46
N LYS A 278 25.98 12.55 27.33
CA LYS A 278 26.17 11.40 26.43
C LYS A 278 26.00 10.11 27.19
N HIS A 279 25.20 9.21 26.68
CA HIS A 279 24.99 7.87 27.15
C HIS A 279 25.52 6.87 26.11
N VAL A 280 25.97 5.70 26.54
CA VAL A 280 26.57 4.67 25.68
C VAL A 280 26.10 3.30 26.15
N PHE A 281 25.47 2.56 25.26
CA PHE A 281 25.18 1.15 25.45
C PHE A 281 26.09 0.33 24.56
N ASP A 282 27.01 -0.40 25.20
CA ASP A 282 27.98 -1.28 24.54
C ASP A 282 27.62 -2.74 24.86
N PRO A 283 27.17 -3.52 23.87
CA PRO A 283 26.71 -4.88 24.05
C PRO A 283 27.76 -5.81 24.62
N ASP A 284 29.07 -5.54 24.40
CA ASP A 284 30.16 -6.35 24.92
C ASP A 284 30.38 -6.19 26.43
N SER A 285 29.94 -5.07 27.00
CA SER A 285 30.08 -4.73 28.42
C SER A 285 28.75 -4.68 29.18
N ALA A 286 27.62 -4.72 28.50
CA ALA A 286 26.28 -4.59 29.09
C ALA A 286 25.91 -5.86 29.87
N GLU A 287 25.51 -5.69 31.13
CA GLU A 287 25.01 -6.79 31.95
C GLU A 287 23.64 -7.26 31.39
N GLY A 288 23.51 -8.58 31.19
CA GLY A 288 22.29 -9.20 30.69
C GLY A 288 22.13 -9.24 29.15
N PHE A 289 23.05 -8.62 28.39
CA PHE A 289 23.01 -8.76 26.94
C PHE A 289 23.39 -10.19 26.53
N PRO A 290 22.56 -10.90 25.70
CA PRO A 290 22.81 -12.30 25.38
C PRO A 290 24.10 -12.51 24.59
N SER A 291 24.92 -13.45 25.04
CA SER A 291 26.15 -13.83 24.32
C SER A 291 25.76 -14.51 23.00
N GLY A 292 26.31 -14.04 21.90
CA GLY A 292 25.98 -14.55 20.56
C GLY A 292 24.93 -13.72 19.81
N MET A 293 24.35 -12.70 20.44
CA MET A 293 23.52 -11.73 19.75
C MET A 293 24.26 -10.46 19.36
N ARG A 294 23.70 -9.70 18.45
CA ARG A 294 24.15 -8.39 17.97
C ARG A 294 23.02 -7.39 17.91
N ILE A 295 23.33 -6.11 18.01
CA ILE A 295 22.40 -5.03 17.73
C ILE A 295 22.36 -4.82 16.21
N VAL A 296 21.15 -4.71 15.66
CA VAL A 296 20.93 -4.57 14.21
C VAL A 296 20.60 -3.13 13.84
N SER A 297 20.87 -2.75 12.57
CA SER A 297 20.58 -1.41 12.06
C SER A 297 19.29 -1.32 11.22
N PHE A 298 18.71 -2.46 10.88
CA PHE A 298 17.48 -2.49 10.06
C PHE A 298 16.18 -2.37 10.88
N ARG A 299 16.24 -2.40 12.23
CA ARG A 299 15.18 -1.88 13.10
C ARG A 299 15.54 -0.46 13.54
N PRO A 300 14.73 0.56 13.23
CA PRO A 300 14.96 1.91 13.70
C PRO A 300 15.03 1.98 15.23
N LEU A 301 15.84 2.89 15.74
CA LEU A 301 15.79 3.25 17.14
C LEU A 301 14.45 3.93 17.46
N HIS A 302 13.95 3.70 18.66
CA HIS A 302 12.73 4.33 19.14
C HIS A 302 12.94 4.78 20.59
N TRP A 303 12.60 6.05 20.87
CA TRP A 303 12.65 6.61 22.22
C TRP A 303 11.31 6.39 22.92
N SER A 304 11.33 6.10 24.21
CA SER A 304 10.13 6.24 25.02
C SER A 304 9.71 7.71 25.13
N GLU A 305 8.42 7.96 25.31
CA GLU A 305 7.88 9.32 25.47
C GLU A 305 8.57 10.11 26.59
N ASP A 306 8.93 9.47 27.70
CA ASP A 306 9.62 10.08 28.83
C ASP A 306 11.13 10.25 28.62
N GLY A 307 11.71 9.70 27.54
CA GLY A 307 13.13 9.72 27.24
C GLY A 307 14.00 8.85 28.16
N GLU A 308 13.41 8.02 29.02
CA GLU A 308 14.15 7.18 29.94
C GLU A 308 14.58 5.83 29.33
N THR A 309 13.93 5.40 28.23
CA THR A 309 14.17 4.13 27.55
C THR A 309 14.41 4.32 26.07
N LEU A 310 15.36 3.56 25.52
CA LEU A 310 15.61 3.48 24.08
C LEU A 310 15.43 2.04 23.62
N PHE A 311 14.64 1.86 22.57
CA PHE A 311 14.33 0.57 21.97
C PHE A 311 15.15 0.34 20.70
N PHE A 312 15.58 -0.91 20.47
CA PHE A 312 16.34 -1.32 19.29
C PHE A 312 16.16 -2.81 18.99
N GLY A 313 16.61 -3.22 17.82
CA GLY A 313 16.55 -4.62 17.39
C GLY A 313 17.82 -5.39 17.77
N ILE A 314 17.64 -6.65 18.18
CA ILE A 314 18.72 -7.61 18.38
C ILE A 314 18.45 -8.88 17.58
N LYS A 315 19.52 -9.55 17.14
CA LYS A 315 19.48 -10.79 16.36
C LYS A 315 20.69 -11.65 16.67
N ASP A 316 20.59 -12.95 16.47
CA ASP A 316 21.71 -13.87 16.55
C ASP A 316 22.83 -13.48 15.58
N ARG A 317 24.08 -13.72 16.00
CA ARG A 317 25.27 -13.57 15.16
C ARG A 317 25.50 -14.83 14.36
N GLU A 318 25.64 -14.70 13.06
CA GLU A 318 25.99 -15.82 12.18
C GLU A 318 27.51 -15.96 12.11
N PRO A 319 28.08 -17.12 12.52
CA PRO A 319 29.50 -17.34 12.39
C PRO A 319 29.90 -17.49 10.92
N LYS A 320 31.00 -16.89 10.51
CA LYS A 320 31.57 -17.15 9.19
C LYS A 320 31.81 -18.64 9.01
N PRO A 321 31.53 -19.23 7.83
CA PRO A 321 31.89 -20.59 7.54
C PRO A 321 33.38 -20.80 7.80
N GLU A 322 33.75 -21.81 8.56
CA GLU A 322 35.16 -22.21 8.69
C GLU A 322 35.66 -22.54 7.28
N ASP A 323 36.72 -21.84 6.81
CA ASP A 323 37.42 -22.22 5.59
C ASP A 323 37.80 -23.70 5.73
N SER A 324 37.08 -24.53 4.96
CA SER A 324 37.41 -25.98 4.95
C SER A 324 38.74 -26.18 4.22
N ALA A 325 39.81 -25.83 4.91
CA ALA A 325 41.13 -26.28 4.57
C ALA A 325 41.23 -27.76 4.98
N ASP A 326 40.80 -28.63 4.14
CA ASP A 326 41.38 -29.93 3.78
C ASP A 326 40.39 -30.85 3.10
N SER A 327 40.45 -30.93 1.80
CA SER A 327 40.24 -32.21 1.10
C SER A 327 41.18 -32.27 -0.11
N THR A 328 42.48 -32.38 0.20
CA THR A 328 43.43 -32.90 -0.79
C THR A 328 43.17 -34.39 -0.95
N GLY A 329 42.35 -34.74 -1.93
CA GLY A 329 42.21 -36.08 -2.46
C GLY A 329 42.48 -35.99 -3.97
N ALA A 330 43.72 -36.05 -4.34
CA ALA A 330 44.19 -36.09 -5.73
C ALA A 330 43.52 -37.22 -6.49
N ILE A 331 42.82 -36.91 -7.59
CA ILE A 331 42.78 -37.85 -8.72
C ILE A 331 43.25 -37.04 -9.95
N THR A 332 44.51 -37.27 -10.30
CA THR A 332 45.07 -36.93 -11.59
C THR A 332 44.46 -37.80 -12.67
N ASP A 333 43.79 -37.17 -13.65
CA ASP A 333 43.92 -37.70 -15.01
C ASP A 333 43.91 -36.53 -16.02
N SER A 334 44.92 -36.62 -16.86
CA SER A 334 45.28 -35.71 -17.90
C SER A 334 44.33 -35.81 -19.10
N THR A 335 43.93 -34.67 -19.70
CA THR A 335 44.03 -34.46 -21.14
C THR A 335 43.64 -33.03 -21.55
N GLU A 336 44.60 -32.39 -22.18
CA GLU A 336 44.53 -31.40 -23.26
C GLU A 336 43.84 -30.07 -23.08
N LYS A 337 44.63 -29.00 -22.96
CA LYS A 337 44.33 -27.60 -23.18
C LYS A 337 44.02 -27.31 -24.64
N SER A 338 43.00 -26.55 -24.91
CA SER A 338 42.91 -25.65 -26.04
C SER A 338 42.74 -24.22 -25.52
N PRO A 339 43.43 -23.24 -26.18
CA PRO A 339 43.50 -21.88 -25.65
C PRO A 339 42.44 -21.01 -26.34
N SER A 340 41.60 -20.38 -25.53
CA SER A 340 40.96 -19.05 -25.78
C SER A 340 39.89 -18.84 -24.71
N ASP A 341 40.15 -17.91 -23.82
CA ASP A 341 39.34 -16.77 -23.51
C ASP A 341 39.81 -16.23 -22.16
N GLU A 342 40.45 -15.08 -22.26
CA GLU A 342 40.69 -14.16 -21.14
C GLU A 342 39.40 -13.50 -20.79
N ASP A 343 39.10 -13.49 -19.49
CA ASP A 343 38.14 -12.73 -18.66
C ASP A 343 37.26 -13.68 -17.86
N GLU A 344 37.85 -14.39 -16.89
CA GLU A 344 37.10 -14.95 -15.75
C GLU A 344 37.06 -13.89 -14.64
N GLU A 345 35.87 -13.31 -14.44
CA GLU A 345 35.50 -12.65 -13.20
C GLU A 345 35.50 -13.64 -12.03
N PRO A 346 35.72 -13.16 -10.77
CA PRO A 346 35.82 -14.05 -9.61
C PRO A 346 34.54 -14.85 -9.38
N ASN A 347 34.76 -16.09 -9.07
CA ASN A 347 33.86 -17.21 -8.86
C ASN A 347 32.63 -16.85 -7.96
N ASP A 348 31.60 -16.27 -8.55
CA ASP A 348 30.28 -16.31 -7.95
C ASP A 348 29.82 -17.78 -8.05
N GLU A 349 29.76 -18.46 -6.91
CA GLU A 349 29.14 -19.78 -6.80
C GLU A 349 27.73 -19.68 -7.39
N LYS A 350 27.54 -20.26 -8.57
CA LYS A 350 26.20 -20.30 -9.18
C LYS A 350 25.29 -21.00 -8.19
N PRO A 351 24.17 -20.38 -7.81
CA PRO A 351 23.24 -21.00 -6.87
C PRO A 351 22.87 -22.40 -7.37
N SER A 352 22.81 -23.36 -6.45
CA SER A 352 22.44 -24.74 -6.78
C SER A 352 21.13 -24.78 -7.56
N THR A 353 21.10 -25.53 -8.63
CA THR A 353 19.87 -25.79 -9.41
C THR A 353 18.97 -26.85 -8.77
N VAL A 354 19.43 -27.46 -7.67
CA VAL A 354 18.65 -28.48 -6.94
C VAL A 354 17.90 -27.79 -5.81
N GLN A 355 16.58 -28.00 -5.80
CA GLN A 355 15.71 -27.56 -4.71
C GLN A 355 15.41 -28.76 -3.81
N ILE A 356 15.48 -28.53 -2.50
CA ILE A 356 15.13 -29.55 -1.49
C ILE A 356 13.83 -29.10 -0.84
N TRP A 357 12.79 -29.95 -0.96
CA TRP A 357 11.49 -29.76 -0.34
C TRP A 357 11.33 -30.79 0.76
N HIS A 358 11.04 -30.37 1.97
CA HIS A 358 10.87 -31.25 3.11
C HIS A 358 9.44 -31.19 3.64
N ALA A 359 8.83 -32.33 3.94
CA ALA A 359 7.44 -32.41 4.39
C ALA A 359 7.19 -31.79 5.79
N ALA A 360 8.24 -31.49 6.54
CA ALA A 360 8.15 -30.79 7.84
C ALA A 360 8.45 -29.28 7.72
N ASP A 361 8.69 -28.76 6.51
CA ASP A 361 8.84 -27.33 6.33
C ASP A 361 7.46 -26.67 6.46
N VAL A 362 7.33 -25.74 7.40
CA VAL A 362 6.12 -24.94 7.59
C VAL A 362 5.87 -24.07 6.35
N ASP A 363 6.89 -23.34 5.92
CA ASP A 363 6.89 -22.61 4.66
C ASP A 363 7.54 -23.49 3.58
N ILE A 364 6.83 -23.75 2.50
CA ILE A 364 7.40 -24.46 1.34
C ILE A 364 8.54 -23.66 0.72
N TYR A 365 9.48 -24.34 0.06
CA TYR A 365 10.70 -23.72 -0.48
C TYR A 365 10.48 -22.42 -1.29
N PRO A 366 9.47 -22.30 -2.18
CA PRO A 366 9.20 -21.04 -2.86
C PRO A 366 8.84 -19.89 -1.91
N GLN A 367 8.11 -20.17 -0.83
CA GLN A 367 7.74 -19.18 0.17
C GLN A 367 8.94 -18.72 0.98
N GLN A 368 9.82 -19.64 1.40
CA GLN A 368 11.09 -19.32 2.04
C GLN A 368 11.93 -18.39 1.15
N LYS A 369 11.96 -18.66 -0.17
CA LYS A 369 12.68 -17.82 -1.13
C LYS A 369 12.11 -16.41 -1.25
N VAL A 370 10.79 -16.27 -1.29
CA VAL A 370 10.11 -14.96 -1.32
C VAL A 370 10.34 -14.21 -0.01
N ASN A 371 10.27 -14.91 1.12
CA ASN A 371 10.43 -14.36 2.46
C ASN A 371 11.90 -14.12 2.87
N ALA A 372 12.88 -14.63 2.11
CA ALA A 372 14.29 -14.66 2.50
C ALA A 372 14.86 -13.30 2.99
N ASN A 373 14.45 -12.19 2.39
CA ASN A 373 14.88 -10.86 2.84
C ASN A 373 14.21 -10.44 4.16
N ARG A 374 12.94 -10.79 4.35
CA ARG A 374 12.22 -10.56 5.61
C ARG A 374 12.90 -11.38 6.72
N ASP A 375 13.12 -12.65 6.49
CA ASP A 375 13.68 -13.58 7.48
C ASP A 375 15.14 -13.23 7.83
N ARG A 376 15.91 -12.69 6.85
CA ARG A 376 17.24 -12.14 7.15
C ARG A 376 17.20 -10.91 8.06
N ASN A 377 16.12 -10.13 7.98
CA ASN A 377 15.93 -8.92 8.79
C ASN A 377 15.04 -9.18 10.02
N ASP A 378 14.64 -10.42 10.24
CA ASP A 378 13.93 -10.79 11.44
C ASP A 378 14.80 -10.57 12.68
N ASN A 379 14.21 -10.01 13.74
CA ASN A 379 14.92 -9.55 14.91
C ASN A 379 13.98 -9.39 16.11
N PHE A 380 14.53 -9.48 17.28
CA PHE A 380 13.81 -9.27 18.53
C PHE A 380 13.92 -7.83 19.02
N LEU A 381 12.83 -7.29 19.55
CA LEU A 381 12.82 -6.00 20.22
C LEU A 381 13.53 -6.10 21.57
N ALA A 382 14.34 -5.09 21.88
CA ALA A 382 14.99 -4.94 23.16
C ALA A 382 14.91 -3.48 23.64
N ALA A 383 15.01 -3.29 24.94
CA ALA A 383 14.99 -2.01 25.63
C ALA A 383 16.29 -1.76 26.37
N TRP A 384 16.76 -0.50 26.33
CA TRP A 384 17.83 0.02 27.14
C TRP A 384 17.30 1.12 28.07
N HIS A 385 17.19 0.84 29.36
CA HIS A 385 16.87 1.84 30.37
C HIS A 385 18.11 2.68 30.66
N ILE A 386 18.10 3.93 30.21
CA ILE A 386 19.27 4.80 30.15
C ILE A 386 19.77 5.16 31.57
N GLY A 387 18.83 5.45 32.49
CA GLY A 387 19.15 5.95 33.83
C GLY A 387 19.96 4.99 34.67
N ASP A 388 19.70 3.70 34.62
CA ASP A 388 20.43 2.63 35.35
C ASP A 388 21.30 1.75 34.43
N ASN A 389 21.38 2.08 33.15
CA ASN A 389 22.11 1.38 32.10
C ASN A 389 21.76 -0.13 32.01
N ARG A 390 20.45 -0.44 32.10
CA ARG A 390 19.96 -1.81 32.16
C ARG A 390 19.39 -2.24 30.83
N PHE A 391 19.77 -3.43 30.39
CA PHE A 391 19.26 -4.10 29.20
C PHE A 391 18.05 -4.99 29.53
N VAL A 392 17.04 -5.01 28.69
CA VAL A 392 15.90 -5.91 28.75
C VAL A 392 15.57 -6.41 27.35
N GLN A 393 15.55 -7.72 27.16
CA GLN A 393 15.03 -8.35 25.94
C GLN A 393 13.52 -8.46 26.05
N LEU A 394 12.78 -7.93 25.04
CA LEU A 394 11.34 -7.94 25.00
C LEU A 394 10.80 -9.03 24.06
N GLY A 395 11.41 -9.19 22.88
CA GLY A 395 11.08 -10.24 21.93
C GLY A 395 11.99 -11.46 22.12
N ASN A 396 11.48 -12.66 21.88
CA ASN A 396 12.19 -13.93 21.89
C ASN A 396 11.42 -14.98 21.06
N ASP A 397 11.87 -16.22 21.01
CA ASP A 397 11.23 -17.32 20.24
C ASP A 397 9.75 -17.58 20.60
N LEU A 398 9.29 -17.15 21.78
CA LEU A 398 7.88 -17.24 22.19
C LEU A 398 7.08 -16.02 21.72
N THR A 399 7.72 -14.87 21.59
CA THR A 399 7.08 -13.60 21.21
C THR A 399 7.95 -12.95 20.16
N ASP A 400 7.89 -13.48 18.93
CA ASP A 400 8.69 -13.05 17.77
C ASP A 400 8.31 -11.66 17.27
N ASP A 401 7.03 -11.31 17.33
CA ASP A 401 6.53 -9.97 16.97
C ASP A 401 6.08 -9.22 18.23
N VAL A 402 6.76 -8.11 18.52
CA VAL A 402 6.51 -7.28 19.70
C VAL A 402 6.26 -5.82 19.28
N THR A 403 5.09 -5.31 19.72
CA THR A 403 4.66 -3.92 19.53
C THR A 403 4.50 -3.22 20.88
N LEU A 404 5.07 -2.02 21.03
CA LEU A 404 4.91 -1.22 22.24
C LEU A 404 3.46 -0.76 22.42
N VAL A 405 3.03 -0.67 23.66
CA VAL A 405 1.77 -0.06 24.08
C VAL A 405 2.06 1.40 24.41
N GLU A 406 1.12 2.28 24.11
CA GLU A 406 1.20 3.70 24.40
C GLU A 406 1.67 3.97 25.84
N GLY A 407 2.64 4.89 26.00
CA GLY A 407 3.34 5.16 27.24
C GLY A 407 4.52 4.23 27.51
N ASP A 408 4.80 3.25 26.63
CA ASP A 408 6.01 2.42 26.59
C ASP A 408 6.35 1.61 27.86
N GLU A 409 5.41 1.50 28.81
CA GLU A 409 5.59 0.67 30.01
C GLU A 409 5.30 -0.82 29.74
N LEU A 410 4.48 -1.08 28.73
CA LEU A 410 4.05 -2.42 28.31
C LEU A 410 4.29 -2.63 26.82
N ALA A 411 4.37 -3.90 26.41
CA ALA A 411 4.31 -4.28 25.01
C ALA A 411 3.37 -5.46 24.79
N ILE A 412 2.87 -5.60 23.58
CA ILE A 412 2.08 -6.75 23.12
C ILE A 412 3.01 -7.64 22.32
N GLY A 413 3.17 -8.89 22.77
CA GLY A 413 3.86 -9.93 22.01
C GLY A 413 2.87 -10.88 21.37
N THR A 414 3.19 -11.39 20.18
CA THR A 414 2.38 -12.41 19.51
C THR A 414 3.22 -13.63 19.16
N ASP A 415 2.60 -14.82 19.23
CA ASP A 415 3.16 -16.12 18.85
C ASP A 415 2.25 -16.80 17.83
N GLN A 416 2.74 -17.04 16.63
CA GLN A 416 2.03 -17.76 15.56
C GLN A 416 2.44 -19.25 15.49
N THR A 417 3.53 -19.65 16.15
CA THR A 417 4.11 -20.99 16.08
C THR A 417 3.12 -22.12 16.33
N PRO A 418 2.17 -22.00 17.29
CA PRO A 418 1.19 -23.08 17.52
C PRO A 418 0.24 -23.35 16.35
N TYR A 419 0.13 -22.40 15.38
CA TYR A 419 -0.84 -22.43 14.28
C TYR A 419 -0.17 -22.34 12.90
N GLU A 420 1.14 -22.48 12.82
CA GLU A 420 1.89 -22.33 11.57
C GLU A 420 1.43 -23.30 10.49
N ASP A 421 1.14 -24.54 10.85
CA ASP A 421 0.65 -25.56 9.91
C ASP A 421 -0.73 -25.21 9.31
N GLU A 422 -1.55 -24.43 10.05
CA GLU A 422 -2.90 -24.04 9.60
C GLU A 422 -2.89 -22.90 8.59
N ARG A 423 -1.91 -21.98 8.67
CA ARG A 423 -1.87 -20.75 7.86
C ARG A 423 -1.78 -21.00 6.36
N MET A 424 -1.31 -22.17 5.95
CA MET A 424 -1.21 -22.55 4.53
C MET A 424 -2.59 -22.83 3.91
N PHE A 425 -3.57 -23.23 4.72
CA PHE A 425 -4.91 -23.65 4.30
C PHE A 425 -5.99 -22.69 4.81
N GLY A 426 -5.78 -22.04 5.95
CA GLY A 426 -6.78 -21.27 6.68
C GLY A 426 -6.34 -19.87 7.09
N PRO A 427 -7.08 -19.26 8.02
CA PRO A 427 -6.71 -17.99 8.62
C PRO A 427 -5.42 -18.07 9.43
N VAL A 428 -4.79 -16.91 9.64
CA VAL A 428 -3.62 -16.79 10.52
C VAL A 428 -4.08 -16.54 11.94
N TYR A 429 -3.77 -17.44 12.85
CA TYR A 429 -4.03 -17.30 14.28
C TYR A 429 -2.75 -16.98 15.04
N ARG A 430 -2.91 -16.37 16.21
CA ARG A 430 -1.80 -16.05 17.12
C ARG A 430 -2.24 -16.10 18.57
N ASP A 431 -1.34 -16.47 19.44
CA ASP A 431 -1.46 -16.24 20.87
C ASP A 431 -0.95 -14.85 21.19
N ILE A 432 -1.59 -14.18 22.16
CA ILE A 432 -1.27 -12.80 22.54
C ILE A 432 -0.76 -12.77 23.96
N TYR A 433 0.33 -12.04 24.15
CA TYR A 433 0.99 -11.82 25.44
C TYR A 433 1.06 -10.34 25.76
N VAL A 434 1.03 -9.98 27.04
CA VAL A 434 1.51 -8.68 27.52
C VAL A 434 2.90 -8.85 28.10
N ILE A 435 3.78 -7.94 27.74
CA ILE A 435 5.18 -7.91 28.15
C ILE A 435 5.41 -6.67 28.99
N ASP A 436 5.96 -6.83 30.18
CA ASP A 436 6.41 -5.73 31.02
C ASP A 436 7.77 -5.24 30.51
N VAL A 437 7.84 -4.01 30.02
CA VAL A 437 9.04 -3.43 29.39
C VAL A 437 10.20 -3.32 30.39
N SER A 438 9.88 -3.14 31.67
CA SER A 438 10.90 -3.03 32.70
C SER A 438 11.61 -4.34 33.05
N THR A 439 10.97 -5.48 32.75
CA THR A 439 11.48 -6.81 33.16
C THR A 439 11.61 -7.80 32.00
N GLY A 440 10.96 -7.57 30.89
CA GLY A 440 10.83 -8.53 29.78
C GLY A 440 9.89 -9.70 30.07
N ALA A 441 9.15 -9.66 31.21
CA ALA A 441 8.28 -10.75 31.60
C ALA A 441 7.01 -10.79 30.75
N ALA A 442 6.86 -11.83 29.94
CA ALA A 442 5.67 -12.10 29.14
C ALA A 442 4.60 -12.84 29.93
N THR A 443 3.36 -12.37 29.85
CA THR A 443 2.19 -13.00 30.47
C THR A 443 1.14 -13.26 29.40
N PRO A 444 0.63 -14.49 29.22
CA PRO A 444 -0.38 -14.78 28.22
C PRO A 444 -1.69 -14.04 28.49
N ILE A 445 -2.26 -13.48 27.44
CA ILE A 445 -3.56 -12.80 27.46
C ILE A 445 -4.63 -13.72 26.88
N LYS A 446 -4.43 -14.16 25.61
CA LYS A 446 -5.45 -14.91 24.88
C LYS A 446 -4.80 -15.79 23.82
N GLU A 447 -5.28 -17.03 23.73
CA GLU A 447 -4.88 -17.99 22.72
C GLU A 447 -5.80 -17.93 21.49
N ARG A 448 -5.27 -18.28 20.32
CA ARG A 448 -5.97 -18.49 19.05
C ARG A 448 -6.82 -17.29 18.62
N VAL A 449 -6.21 -16.12 18.49
CA VAL A 449 -6.86 -14.90 18.03
C VAL A 449 -6.52 -14.65 16.54
N GLN A 450 -7.56 -14.50 15.70
CA GLN A 450 -7.39 -14.15 14.31
C GLN A 450 -7.27 -12.62 14.13
N PHE A 451 -8.12 -11.83 14.77
CA PHE A 451 -8.16 -10.38 14.64
C PHE A 451 -7.81 -9.70 15.97
N SER A 452 -6.62 -9.11 16.03
CA SER A 452 -6.15 -8.23 17.08
C SER A 452 -5.94 -6.83 16.51
N PHE A 453 -6.42 -5.80 17.21
CA PHE A 453 -6.40 -4.41 16.73
C PHE A 453 -5.40 -3.53 17.50
N GLY A 454 -4.57 -4.14 18.35
CA GLY A 454 -3.57 -3.41 19.12
C GLY A 454 -4.12 -2.73 20.37
N SER A 455 -3.29 -1.87 20.95
CA SER A 455 -3.63 -1.10 22.14
C SER A 455 -4.54 0.08 21.85
N SER A 456 -5.23 0.55 22.89
CA SER A 456 -5.96 1.82 22.85
C SER A 456 -5.01 3.01 22.89
N SER A 457 -5.51 4.21 22.52
CA SER A 457 -4.72 5.44 22.39
C SER A 457 -4.03 5.89 23.68
N SER A 458 -4.50 5.49 24.86
CA SER A 458 -3.85 5.76 26.13
C SER A 458 -3.28 4.52 26.81
N GLY A 459 -3.08 3.44 26.05
CA GLY A 459 -2.44 2.22 26.53
C GLY A 459 -3.22 1.43 27.60
N LYS A 460 -4.53 1.67 27.78
CA LYS A 460 -5.30 0.97 28.82
C LYS A 460 -5.82 -0.38 28.42
N TYR A 461 -6.16 -0.54 27.14
CA TYR A 461 -6.87 -1.73 26.64
C TYR A 461 -6.19 -2.31 25.40
N LEU A 462 -6.21 -3.64 25.28
CA LEU A 462 -6.06 -4.34 24.01
C LEU A 462 -7.45 -4.58 23.41
N LEU A 463 -7.65 -4.30 22.12
CA LEU A 463 -8.88 -4.60 21.39
C LEU A 463 -8.68 -5.83 20.49
N TYR A 464 -9.60 -6.78 20.53
CA TYR A 464 -9.56 -7.97 19.67
C TYR A 464 -10.97 -8.49 19.37
N LEU A 465 -11.09 -9.32 18.32
CA LEU A 465 -12.35 -9.97 17.94
C LEU A 465 -12.32 -11.45 18.29
N LEU A 466 -13.40 -11.94 18.90
CA LEU A 466 -13.59 -13.35 19.20
C LEU A 466 -15.09 -13.68 19.13
N GLU A 467 -15.44 -14.79 18.46
CA GLU A 467 -16.84 -15.25 18.35
C GLU A 467 -17.80 -14.14 17.89
N ASP A 468 -17.44 -13.44 16.82
CA ASP A 468 -18.18 -12.33 16.20
C ASP A 468 -18.39 -11.09 17.07
N HIS A 469 -17.72 -11.02 18.21
CA HIS A 469 -17.79 -9.90 19.14
C HIS A 469 -16.44 -9.23 19.33
N TYR A 470 -16.48 -7.91 19.57
CA TYR A 470 -15.32 -7.18 20.05
C TYR A 470 -15.15 -7.35 21.55
N TRP A 471 -13.92 -7.58 21.94
CA TRP A 471 -13.48 -7.75 23.32
C TRP A 471 -12.38 -6.76 23.64
N THR A 472 -12.36 -6.31 24.89
CA THR A 472 -11.22 -5.59 25.45
C THR A 472 -10.55 -6.43 26.52
N TYR A 473 -9.22 -6.28 26.62
CA TYR A 473 -8.45 -6.71 27.77
C TYR A 473 -7.89 -5.47 28.47
N ASP A 474 -8.25 -5.25 29.72
CA ASP A 474 -7.76 -4.15 30.57
C ASP A 474 -6.40 -4.56 31.15
N PHE A 475 -5.31 -3.90 30.73
CA PHE A 475 -3.95 -4.25 31.14
C PHE A 475 -3.73 -4.13 32.65
N ARG A 476 -4.35 -3.16 33.31
CA ARG A 476 -4.22 -2.93 34.74
C ARG A 476 -4.96 -3.97 35.58
N THR A 477 -6.22 -4.27 35.22
CA THR A 477 -7.07 -5.18 35.98
C THR A 477 -6.97 -6.63 35.52
N ARG A 478 -6.33 -6.87 34.35
CA ARG A 478 -6.18 -8.19 33.68
C ARG A 478 -7.53 -8.85 33.38
N ARG A 479 -8.52 -8.05 33.02
CA ARG A 479 -9.87 -8.52 32.80
C ARG A 479 -10.26 -8.43 31.33
N HIS A 480 -10.84 -9.51 30.82
CA HIS A 480 -11.50 -9.53 29.51
C HIS A 480 -12.94 -9.08 29.64
N THR A 481 -13.40 -8.30 28.69
CA THR A 481 -14.79 -7.82 28.65
C THR A 481 -15.30 -7.91 27.20
N ASN A 482 -16.42 -8.63 27.00
CA ASN A 482 -17.15 -8.56 25.74
C ASN A 482 -17.88 -7.21 25.71
N ILE A 483 -17.48 -6.33 24.81
CA ILE A 483 -17.98 -4.96 24.76
C ILE A 483 -19.16 -4.78 23.80
N THR A 484 -19.45 -5.79 22.97
CA THR A 484 -20.50 -5.73 21.95
C THR A 484 -21.64 -6.72 22.17
N ALA A 485 -21.61 -7.58 23.22
CA ALA A 485 -22.65 -8.60 23.47
C ALA A 485 -24.07 -8.02 23.59
N ASP A 486 -24.20 -6.86 24.23
CA ASP A 486 -25.49 -6.22 24.48
C ASP A 486 -25.85 -5.12 23.45
N VAL A 487 -25.04 -4.99 22.37
CA VAL A 487 -25.30 -4.01 21.29
C VAL A 487 -26.15 -4.67 20.21
N PRO A 488 -27.30 -4.09 19.81
CA PRO A 488 -28.28 -4.77 18.94
C PRO A 488 -27.95 -4.72 17.47
N THR A 489 -26.70 -5.03 17.09
CA THR A 489 -26.22 -5.11 15.70
C THR A 489 -25.07 -6.10 15.57
N SER A 490 -24.74 -6.53 14.36
CA SER A 490 -23.51 -7.29 14.06
C SER A 490 -22.39 -6.35 13.69
N PHE A 491 -21.21 -6.58 14.24
CA PHE A 491 -19.97 -5.87 13.89
C PHE A 491 -19.07 -6.66 12.93
N VAL A 492 -19.54 -7.83 12.48
CA VAL A 492 -18.90 -8.65 11.45
C VAL A 492 -19.83 -8.78 10.26
N ASP A 493 -19.25 -8.97 9.08
CA ASP A 493 -20.01 -9.12 7.84
C ASP A 493 -20.62 -10.53 7.75
N VAL A 494 -21.81 -10.67 8.30
CA VAL A 494 -22.57 -11.93 8.25
C VAL A 494 -23.06 -12.29 6.84
N GLU A 495 -22.99 -11.36 5.89
CA GLU A 495 -23.36 -11.58 4.48
C GLU A 495 -22.16 -11.98 3.62
N ASP A 496 -20.93 -11.92 4.18
CA ASP A 496 -19.71 -12.40 3.51
C ASP A 496 -19.87 -13.88 3.11
N ASP A 497 -19.64 -14.17 1.86
CA ASP A 497 -19.84 -15.51 1.28
C ASP A 497 -18.58 -16.39 1.26
N HIS A 498 -17.48 -15.92 1.88
CA HIS A 498 -16.29 -16.75 2.08
C HIS A 498 -16.52 -17.81 3.16
N THR A 499 -15.91 -18.97 2.96
CA THR A 499 -16.04 -20.14 3.85
C THR A 499 -15.07 -20.06 5.03
N VAL A 500 -15.19 -19.00 5.81
CA VAL A 500 -14.36 -18.71 7.00
C VAL A 500 -15.13 -18.94 8.28
N GLU A 501 -14.45 -19.49 9.32
CA GLU A 501 -15.05 -19.71 10.64
C GLU A 501 -15.43 -18.39 11.31
N GLN A 502 -14.48 -17.45 11.35
CA GLN A 502 -14.68 -16.10 11.88
C GLN A 502 -14.96 -15.14 10.75
N LYS A 503 -16.19 -14.60 10.67
CA LYS A 503 -16.52 -13.60 9.65
C LYS A 503 -15.69 -12.32 9.79
N PRO A 504 -15.36 -11.65 8.68
CA PRO A 504 -14.53 -10.44 8.73
C PRO A 504 -15.25 -9.30 9.48
N PRO A 505 -14.56 -8.56 10.35
CA PRO A 505 -15.13 -7.40 11.01
C PRO A 505 -15.28 -6.22 10.05
N PHE A 506 -16.23 -5.31 10.37
CA PHE A 506 -16.31 -4.00 9.69
C PHE A 506 -15.26 -3.01 10.20
N TYR A 507 -14.33 -3.44 11.07
CA TYR A 507 -13.28 -2.66 11.72
C TYR A 507 -13.80 -1.58 12.68
N TYR A 508 -12.93 -0.64 13.04
CA TYR A 508 -13.22 0.42 13.99
C TYR A 508 -12.62 1.75 13.52
N ALA A 509 -13.11 2.87 14.05
CA ALA A 509 -12.67 4.21 13.67
C ALA A 509 -11.51 4.71 14.54
N GLY A 510 -11.35 4.18 15.74
CA GLY A 510 -10.35 4.61 16.70
C GLY A 510 -10.93 4.76 18.12
N TRP A 511 -10.07 5.23 19.02
CA TRP A 511 -10.40 5.48 20.42
C TRP A 511 -10.66 6.96 20.68
N THR A 512 -11.50 7.28 21.65
CA THR A 512 -11.70 8.64 22.10
C THR A 512 -10.75 8.98 23.23
N GLU A 513 -10.61 10.27 23.54
CA GLU A 513 -9.77 10.79 24.63
C GLU A 513 -9.90 9.93 25.90
N ASP A 514 -8.75 9.62 26.54
CA ASP A 514 -8.65 8.78 27.75
C ASP A 514 -9.23 7.37 27.61
N ASP A 515 -9.36 6.82 26.39
CA ASP A 515 -9.98 5.53 26.07
C ASP A 515 -11.40 5.38 26.64
N ARG A 516 -12.08 6.51 26.75
CA ARG A 516 -13.43 6.52 27.32
C ARG A 516 -14.41 5.68 26.52
N TYR A 517 -14.23 5.68 25.18
CA TYR A 517 -15.02 4.89 24.24
C TYR A 517 -14.14 4.44 23.09
N VAL A 518 -14.54 3.35 22.44
CA VAL A 518 -14.07 2.95 21.12
C VAL A 518 -15.19 3.16 20.10
N LEU A 519 -14.84 3.71 18.93
CA LEU A 519 -15.79 3.86 17.82
C LEU A 519 -15.65 2.67 16.89
N ILE A 520 -16.69 1.84 16.80
CA ILE A 520 -16.71 0.58 16.02
C ILE A 520 -17.74 0.73 14.90
N TYR A 521 -17.49 0.10 13.76
CA TYR A 521 -18.41 0.06 12.62
C TYR A 521 -19.25 -1.21 12.63
N ASP A 522 -20.56 -1.07 12.40
CA ASP A 522 -21.34 -2.12 11.78
C ASP A 522 -21.37 -1.93 10.24
N LYS A 523 -22.20 -2.67 9.53
CA LYS A 523 -22.32 -2.56 8.06
C LYS A 523 -22.52 -1.11 7.60
N TYR A 524 -23.38 -0.36 8.28
CA TYR A 524 -23.81 0.98 7.89
C TYR A 524 -23.33 2.08 8.83
N ASP A 525 -23.33 1.81 10.12
CA ASP A 525 -23.26 2.84 11.15
C ASP A 525 -21.98 2.81 11.98
N VAL A 526 -21.76 3.92 12.66
CA VAL A 526 -20.70 4.12 13.64
C VAL A 526 -21.31 4.03 15.04
N TRP A 527 -20.74 3.20 15.88
CA TRP A 527 -21.15 2.97 17.25
C TRP A 527 -20.09 3.42 18.23
N GLN A 528 -20.47 4.20 19.21
CA GLN A 528 -19.65 4.54 20.37
C GLN A 528 -19.90 3.50 21.46
N VAL A 529 -18.88 2.69 21.76
CA VAL A 529 -18.97 1.54 22.67
C VAL A 529 -18.10 1.77 23.90
N ASP A 530 -18.64 1.46 25.09
CA ASP A 530 -17.88 1.53 26.35
C ASP A 530 -16.93 0.31 26.45
N PRO A 531 -15.63 0.51 26.58
CA PRO A 531 -14.67 -0.59 26.69
C PRO A 531 -14.82 -1.46 27.94
N ARG A 532 -15.66 -1.04 28.88
CA ARG A 532 -16.00 -1.80 30.09
C ARG A 532 -17.28 -2.63 29.94
N GLY A 533 -17.93 -2.64 28.77
CA GLY A 533 -19.10 -3.45 28.47
C GLY A 533 -20.42 -2.87 28.96
N SER A 534 -20.53 -1.56 29.17
CA SER A 534 -21.82 -0.95 29.58
C SER A 534 -22.78 -0.69 28.41
N GLY A 535 -22.46 -1.20 27.21
CA GLY A 535 -23.27 -1.10 26.00
C GLY A 535 -22.73 -0.07 25.01
N GLY A 536 -23.45 0.13 23.89
CA GLY A 536 -23.10 1.02 22.80
C GLY A 536 -24.20 2.02 22.47
N THR A 537 -23.80 3.14 21.90
CA THR A 537 -24.70 4.18 21.37
C THR A 537 -24.41 4.36 19.88
N ARG A 538 -25.44 4.22 19.05
CA ARG A 538 -25.32 4.48 17.61
C ARG A 538 -25.19 5.97 17.37
N LEU A 539 -24.14 6.38 16.65
CA LEU A 539 -23.85 7.79 16.35
C LEU A 539 -24.43 8.25 15.02
N THR A 540 -24.59 7.35 14.07
CA THR A 540 -25.13 7.62 12.74
C THR A 540 -26.45 6.90 12.54
N ASN A 541 -27.07 7.04 11.38
CA ASN A 541 -28.38 6.47 11.09
C ASN A 541 -28.44 5.90 9.64
N GLY A 542 -27.37 5.28 9.21
CA GLY A 542 -27.21 4.77 7.84
C GLY A 542 -28.06 3.56 7.52
N ALA A 543 -28.34 2.70 8.51
CA ALA A 543 -29.11 1.46 8.30
C ALA A 543 -30.52 1.71 7.76
N GLU A 544 -31.17 2.82 8.10
CA GLU A 544 -32.50 3.17 7.62
C GLU A 544 -32.55 3.45 6.11
N SER A 545 -31.42 3.83 5.53
CA SER A 545 -31.32 4.23 4.11
C SER A 545 -30.27 3.42 3.36
N GLU A 546 -29.73 2.37 3.95
CA GLU A 546 -28.65 1.53 3.42
C GLU A 546 -27.42 2.37 3.01
N ILE A 547 -27.10 3.39 3.83
CA ILE A 547 -25.95 4.28 3.64
C ILE A 547 -24.87 3.92 4.64
N ARG A 548 -23.69 3.56 4.17
CA ARG A 548 -22.52 3.26 4.98
C ARG A 548 -21.78 4.54 5.37
N TYR A 549 -21.52 4.71 6.64
CA TYR A 549 -20.72 5.79 7.20
C TYR A 549 -19.35 5.27 7.62
N ARG A 550 -18.28 5.96 7.21
CA ARG A 550 -16.90 5.68 7.66
C ARG A 550 -16.21 6.99 8.01
N ARG A 551 -15.64 7.07 9.20
CA ARG A 551 -14.95 8.27 9.67
C ARG A 551 -13.77 8.60 8.77
N ILE A 552 -13.55 9.89 8.56
CA ILE A 552 -12.39 10.44 7.87
C ILE A 552 -11.48 11.09 8.92
N GLN A 553 -10.25 10.62 9.04
CA GLN A 553 -9.20 11.29 9.79
C GLN A 553 -8.68 12.42 8.91
N LEU A 554 -8.87 13.67 9.34
CA LEU A 554 -8.45 14.86 8.60
C LEU A 554 -7.11 15.41 9.10
N ASP A 555 -6.74 15.08 10.30
CA ASP A 555 -5.45 15.35 10.90
C ASP A 555 -4.64 14.05 10.96
N PRO A 556 -3.53 13.93 10.24
CA PRO A 556 -2.71 12.72 10.28
C PRO A 556 -2.07 12.48 11.65
N ASP A 557 -1.83 13.53 12.43
CA ASP A 557 -1.17 13.48 13.74
C ASP A 557 -2.16 13.30 14.90
N GLU A 558 -3.44 12.96 14.58
CA GLU A 558 -4.48 12.73 15.58
C GLU A 558 -4.23 11.45 16.38
N GLU A 559 -3.90 11.55 17.63
CA GLU A 559 -3.67 10.41 18.55
C GLU A 559 -4.96 9.76 19.01
N PHE A 560 -6.01 10.53 19.20
CA PHE A 560 -7.34 10.06 19.63
C PHE A 560 -8.46 10.88 19.00
N ILE A 561 -9.64 10.30 18.98
CA ILE A 561 -10.83 10.95 18.43
C ILE A 561 -11.41 11.95 19.44
N ASP A 562 -11.24 13.24 19.18
CA ASP A 562 -11.90 14.29 19.97
C ASP A 562 -13.36 14.44 19.55
N THR A 563 -14.27 13.81 20.28
CA THR A 563 -15.71 13.90 20.03
C THR A 563 -16.31 15.26 20.37
N SER A 564 -15.57 16.20 20.91
CA SER A 564 -16.01 17.58 21.11
C SER A 564 -15.94 18.40 19.82
N GLN A 565 -15.07 17.99 18.90
CA GLN A 565 -14.91 18.56 17.56
C GLN A 565 -15.93 18.01 16.56
N LEU A 566 -15.93 18.54 15.35
CA LEU A 566 -16.71 18.01 14.24
C LEU A 566 -16.05 16.76 13.69
N LEU A 567 -16.78 15.65 13.67
CA LEU A 567 -16.35 14.43 12.99
C LEU A 567 -16.88 14.41 11.58
N TYR A 568 -16.01 14.11 10.62
CA TYR A 568 -16.38 13.97 9.20
C TYR A 568 -16.42 12.50 8.81
N PHE A 569 -17.36 12.17 7.92
CA PHE A 569 -17.59 10.81 7.43
C PHE A 569 -17.71 10.81 5.91
N SER A 570 -17.13 9.81 5.28
CA SER A 570 -17.56 9.41 3.95
C SER A 570 -18.90 8.68 4.06
N THR A 571 -19.76 8.88 3.09
CA THR A 571 -21.04 8.19 2.97
C THR A 571 -21.11 7.46 1.64
N TYR A 572 -21.66 6.24 1.65
CA TYR A 572 -21.83 5.42 0.45
C TYR A 572 -23.15 4.66 0.52
N GLY A 573 -24.00 4.87 -0.48
CA GLY A 573 -25.27 4.14 -0.62
C GLY A 573 -25.02 2.76 -1.23
N GLU A 574 -25.23 1.69 -0.47
CA GLU A 574 -24.96 0.32 -0.93
C GLU A 574 -25.76 -0.06 -2.18
N TRP A 575 -27.00 0.38 -2.28
CA TRP A 575 -27.85 0.17 -3.45
C TRP A 575 -27.80 1.32 -4.45
N SER A 576 -27.81 2.56 -4.00
CA SER A 576 -27.83 3.71 -4.91
C SER A 576 -26.50 3.99 -5.58
N LYS A 577 -25.39 3.47 -5.02
CA LYS A 577 -24.01 3.79 -5.39
C LYS A 577 -23.68 5.29 -5.30
N GLN A 578 -24.52 6.08 -4.63
CA GLN A 578 -24.23 7.48 -4.37
C GLN A 578 -23.14 7.65 -3.33
N TYR A 579 -22.24 8.54 -3.59
CA TYR A 579 -21.15 8.90 -2.65
C TYR A 579 -21.40 10.27 -2.06
N GLY A 580 -20.82 10.51 -0.89
CA GLY A 580 -20.91 11.82 -0.28
C GLY A 580 -20.10 11.97 1.01
N TYR A 581 -20.38 13.07 1.69
CA TYR A 581 -19.80 13.38 2.99
C TYR A 581 -20.87 13.84 3.96
N ALA A 582 -20.68 13.47 5.20
CA ALA A 582 -21.48 13.93 6.31
C ALA A 582 -20.58 14.43 7.45
N ARG A 583 -21.12 15.26 8.32
CA ARG A 583 -20.47 15.65 9.56
C ARG A 583 -21.35 15.41 10.77
N LEU A 584 -20.73 15.15 11.90
CA LEU A 584 -21.40 14.90 13.17
C LEU A 584 -20.90 15.88 14.23
N ARG A 585 -21.83 16.56 14.86
CA ARG A 585 -21.59 17.31 16.09
C ARG A 585 -22.10 16.49 17.27
N ARG A 586 -21.32 16.43 18.34
CA ARG A 586 -21.67 15.69 19.55
C ARG A 586 -23.12 15.94 19.99
N GLY A 587 -23.87 14.86 20.22
CA GLY A 587 -25.27 14.90 20.66
C GLY A 587 -26.28 15.37 19.60
N ARG A 588 -25.87 15.37 18.31
CA ARG A 588 -26.75 15.64 17.18
C ARG A 588 -26.81 14.42 16.26
N THR A 589 -27.73 14.39 15.36
CA THR A 589 -27.76 13.48 14.20
C THR A 589 -26.77 13.95 13.16
N PRO A 590 -26.15 13.05 12.36
CA PRO A 590 -25.30 13.44 11.25
C PRO A 590 -25.98 14.40 10.29
N GLU A 591 -25.28 15.43 9.88
CA GLU A 591 -25.69 16.37 8.84
C GLU A 591 -25.03 15.94 7.51
N GLN A 592 -25.86 15.64 6.51
CA GLN A 592 -25.39 15.34 5.17
C GLN A 592 -24.88 16.63 4.51
N LEU A 593 -23.64 16.63 4.03
CA LEU A 593 -23.00 17.79 3.40
C LEU A 593 -23.02 17.70 1.88
N VAL A 594 -22.67 16.53 1.36
CA VAL A 594 -22.61 16.23 -0.07
C VAL A 594 -23.25 14.87 -0.30
N THR A 595 -24.09 14.75 -1.33
CA THR A 595 -24.58 13.47 -1.87
C THR A 595 -24.70 13.63 -3.37
N LEU A 596 -23.93 12.86 -4.13
CA LEU A 596 -23.89 12.90 -5.58
C LEU A 596 -24.08 11.50 -6.15
N ASP A 597 -24.73 11.44 -7.29
CA ASP A 597 -24.76 10.27 -8.17
C ASP A 597 -23.47 10.27 -9.01
N ALA A 598 -22.35 10.20 -8.31
CA ALA A 598 -20.99 10.27 -8.83
C ALA A 598 -20.03 9.78 -7.73
N ASN A 599 -18.83 9.41 -8.08
CA ASN A 599 -17.81 9.06 -7.09
C ASN A 599 -17.21 10.32 -6.45
N VAL A 600 -17.46 10.48 -5.15
CA VAL A 600 -16.90 11.57 -4.32
C VAL A 600 -15.90 10.95 -3.35
N SER A 601 -14.65 11.44 -3.38
CA SER A 601 -13.57 10.82 -2.62
C SER A 601 -12.47 11.82 -2.23
N ARG A 602 -11.49 11.37 -1.44
CA ARG A 602 -10.27 12.12 -1.11
C ARG A 602 -10.54 13.48 -0.44
N LEU A 603 -11.41 13.50 0.58
CA LEU A 603 -11.57 14.69 1.39
C LEU A 603 -10.28 14.95 2.18
N ILE A 604 -9.70 16.12 1.98
CA ILE A 604 -8.53 16.63 2.68
C ILE A 604 -8.83 18.00 3.26
N LYS A 605 -8.13 18.35 4.34
CA LYS A 605 -8.24 19.65 5.02
C LYS A 605 -6.86 20.30 5.07
N ALA A 606 -6.79 21.60 4.96
CA ALA A 606 -5.58 22.36 5.25
C ALA A 606 -5.28 22.32 6.75
N GLU A 607 -4.01 22.19 7.12
CA GLU A 607 -3.57 22.04 8.50
C GLU A 607 -3.99 23.23 9.37
N SER A 608 -3.70 24.46 8.92
CA SER A 608 -3.90 25.69 9.67
C SER A 608 -5.11 26.53 9.21
N ALA A 609 -5.96 26.00 8.30
CA ALA A 609 -7.09 26.74 7.76
C ALA A 609 -8.33 25.87 7.59
N GLU A 610 -9.51 26.47 7.68
CA GLU A 610 -10.80 25.81 7.44
C GLU A 610 -11.10 25.70 5.93
N VAL A 611 -10.13 25.19 5.18
CA VAL A 611 -10.19 24.97 3.73
C VAL A 611 -10.14 23.48 3.48
N PHE A 612 -11.14 22.97 2.78
CA PHE A 612 -11.30 21.57 2.42
C PHE A 612 -11.21 21.39 0.92
N ALA A 613 -10.66 20.27 0.48
CA ALA A 613 -10.73 19.88 -0.91
C ALA A 613 -11.14 18.40 -1.03
N TYR A 614 -11.87 18.07 -2.10
CA TYR A 614 -12.30 16.71 -2.38
C TYR A 614 -12.41 16.48 -3.89
N MET A 615 -12.34 15.23 -4.31
CA MET A 615 -12.39 14.84 -5.70
C MET A 615 -13.78 14.33 -6.09
N VAL A 616 -14.26 14.72 -7.26
CA VAL A 616 -15.48 14.21 -7.89
C VAL A 616 -15.13 13.65 -9.27
N GLN A 617 -15.71 12.52 -9.62
CA GLN A 617 -15.62 11.92 -10.95
C GLN A 617 -16.90 11.13 -11.25
N ASP A 618 -17.17 10.96 -12.54
CA ASP A 618 -18.16 10.01 -13.04
C ASP A 618 -17.59 9.29 -14.27
N PHE A 619 -18.26 8.28 -14.79
CA PHE A 619 -17.78 7.59 -15.99
C PHE A 619 -17.57 8.54 -17.17
N ASP A 620 -18.41 9.56 -17.33
CA ASP A 620 -18.37 10.54 -18.42
C ASP A 620 -17.79 11.91 -18.00
N ASP A 621 -17.39 12.07 -16.75
CA ASP A 621 -16.77 13.28 -16.20
C ASP A 621 -15.44 12.94 -15.49
N SER A 622 -14.34 13.49 -16.01
CA SER A 622 -13.01 13.17 -15.50
C SER A 622 -12.80 13.69 -14.08
N PRO A 623 -11.98 13.02 -13.27
CA PRO A 623 -11.79 13.40 -11.87
C PRO A 623 -11.27 14.82 -11.74
N ASP A 624 -11.94 15.64 -10.91
CA ASP A 624 -11.51 16.98 -10.57
C ASP A 624 -11.62 17.28 -9.08
N TYR A 625 -10.72 18.13 -8.57
CA TYR A 625 -10.76 18.62 -7.20
C TYR A 625 -11.64 19.86 -7.09
N PHE A 626 -12.44 19.86 -6.03
CA PHE A 626 -13.29 20.96 -5.60
C PHE A 626 -12.87 21.43 -4.22
N CYS A 627 -12.88 22.74 -3.98
CA CYS A 627 -12.56 23.36 -2.71
C CYS A 627 -13.78 24.02 -2.09
N ALA A 628 -13.92 23.92 -0.77
CA ALA A 628 -15.02 24.49 -0.01
C ALA A 628 -14.61 24.79 1.43
N GLY A 629 -15.49 25.44 2.18
CA GLY A 629 -15.39 25.58 3.65
C GLY A 629 -15.84 24.30 4.38
N PRO A 630 -15.91 24.32 5.72
CA PRO A 630 -16.19 23.15 6.56
C PRO A 630 -17.60 22.57 6.41
N ASP A 631 -18.52 23.27 5.76
CA ASP A 631 -19.84 22.77 5.41
C ASP A 631 -19.92 22.18 4.00
N LEU A 632 -18.80 22.17 3.26
CA LEU A 632 -18.65 21.76 1.87
C LEU A 632 -19.67 22.40 0.91
N ALA A 633 -20.29 23.52 1.30
CA ALA A 633 -21.28 24.23 0.52
C ALA A 633 -20.64 25.13 -0.54
N ASN A 634 -21.32 25.27 -1.70
CA ASN A 634 -20.88 26.11 -2.82
C ASN A 634 -19.42 25.80 -3.25
N PRO A 635 -19.08 24.55 -3.56
CA PRO A 635 -17.72 24.18 -3.89
C PRO A 635 -17.23 24.90 -5.16
N LYS A 636 -15.97 25.34 -5.14
CA LYS A 636 -15.28 25.91 -6.29
C LYS A 636 -14.43 24.82 -6.94
N GLN A 637 -14.66 24.54 -8.22
CA GLN A 637 -13.79 23.64 -8.99
C GLN A 637 -12.39 24.24 -9.12
N LEU A 638 -11.36 23.52 -8.67
CA LEU A 638 -9.96 23.96 -8.71
C LEU A 638 -9.19 23.37 -9.90
N THR A 639 -9.52 22.15 -10.30
CA THR A 639 -8.85 21.49 -11.40
C THR A 639 -9.81 21.31 -12.56
N GLN A 640 -9.26 21.13 -13.75
CA GLN A 640 -9.99 20.73 -14.93
C GLN A 640 -9.11 19.76 -15.70
N THR A 641 -9.25 18.47 -15.40
CA THR A 641 -8.53 17.40 -16.10
C THR A 641 -9.22 17.05 -17.41
N ASN A 642 -8.47 16.63 -18.39
CA ASN A 642 -8.99 16.24 -19.71
C ASN A 642 -9.95 17.27 -20.34
N PRO A 643 -9.66 18.58 -20.36
CA PRO A 643 -10.57 19.60 -20.84
C PRO A 643 -10.97 19.43 -22.31
N PHE A 644 -10.18 18.65 -23.05
CA PHE A 644 -10.42 18.27 -24.44
C PHE A 644 -11.37 17.08 -24.62
N GLN A 645 -11.85 16.44 -23.53
CA GLN A 645 -12.77 15.30 -23.59
C GLN A 645 -14.04 15.63 -24.40
N ASN A 646 -14.48 16.87 -24.36
CA ASN A 646 -15.64 17.34 -25.14
C ASN A 646 -15.46 17.28 -26.67
N GLU A 647 -14.23 17.12 -27.16
CA GLU A 647 -13.93 16.91 -28.58
C GLU A 647 -14.23 15.45 -29.00
N PHE A 648 -14.32 14.54 -28.04
CA PHE A 648 -14.52 13.12 -28.26
C PHE A 648 -15.95 12.68 -27.96
N ALA A 649 -16.39 11.67 -28.68
CA ALA A 649 -17.61 10.96 -28.34
C ALA A 649 -17.38 10.14 -27.07
N TRP A 650 -18.29 10.24 -26.10
CA TRP A 650 -18.21 9.55 -24.83
C TRP A 650 -19.56 8.91 -24.48
N GLY A 651 -19.53 7.72 -23.85
CA GLY A 651 -20.74 7.06 -23.37
C GLY A 651 -21.15 7.59 -21.99
N HIS A 652 -22.18 7.00 -21.44
CA HIS A 652 -22.61 7.18 -20.05
C HIS A 652 -22.76 5.83 -19.38
N SER A 653 -22.93 5.81 -18.05
CA SER A 653 -23.15 4.60 -17.26
C SER A 653 -24.54 4.58 -16.64
N GLU A 654 -25.04 3.39 -16.33
CA GLU A 654 -26.30 3.15 -15.65
C GLU A 654 -26.18 1.94 -14.73
N LEU A 655 -26.82 2.02 -13.57
CA LEU A 655 -26.93 0.90 -12.65
C LEU A 655 -28.15 0.07 -13.02
N ILE A 656 -27.98 -1.24 -13.25
CA ILE A 656 -29.06 -2.18 -13.47
C ILE A 656 -29.29 -3.05 -12.25
N GLU A 657 -30.54 -3.48 -12.04
CA GLU A 657 -30.92 -4.44 -11.01
C GLU A 657 -31.46 -5.72 -11.65
N TYR A 658 -31.06 -6.85 -11.09
CA TYR A 658 -31.53 -8.17 -11.53
C TYR A 658 -31.56 -9.15 -10.35
N GLU A 659 -32.10 -10.32 -10.55
CA GLU A 659 -32.14 -11.39 -9.58
C GLU A 659 -31.38 -12.60 -10.13
N SER A 660 -30.45 -13.15 -9.36
CA SER A 660 -29.74 -14.38 -9.74
C SER A 660 -30.70 -15.54 -9.88
N ARG A 661 -30.31 -16.60 -10.59
CA ARG A 661 -31.09 -17.85 -10.68
C ARG A 661 -31.45 -18.43 -9.30
N TRP A 662 -30.76 -18.01 -8.25
CA TRP A 662 -30.98 -18.46 -6.88
C TRP A 662 -31.78 -17.48 -6.02
N GLY A 663 -32.39 -16.45 -6.62
CA GLY A 663 -33.26 -15.50 -5.93
C GLY A 663 -32.54 -14.45 -5.11
N LYS A 664 -31.23 -14.25 -5.35
CA LYS A 664 -30.48 -13.15 -4.70
C LYS A 664 -30.59 -11.89 -5.58
N ARG A 665 -31.02 -10.78 -4.99
CA ARG A 665 -31.05 -9.47 -5.63
C ARG A 665 -29.64 -8.97 -5.83
N LEU A 666 -29.29 -8.60 -7.06
CA LEU A 666 -27.97 -8.17 -7.49
C LEU A 666 -28.05 -6.92 -8.36
N GLN A 667 -26.89 -6.29 -8.58
CA GLN A 667 -26.73 -5.13 -9.45
C GLN A 667 -25.62 -5.35 -10.48
N GLY A 668 -25.59 -4.50 -11.48
CA GLY A 668 -24.49 -4.43 -12.43
C GLY A 668 -24.34 -3.02 -12.98
N ALA A 669 -23.11 -2.63 -13.29
CA ALA A 669 -22.82 -1.40 -14.00
C ALA A 669 -22.91 -1.65 -15.51
N LEU A 670 -23.77 -0.90 -16.19
CA LEU A 670 -23.95 -0.93 -17.64
C LEU A 670 -23.41 0.36 -18.25
N PHE A 671 -22.41 0.24 -19.12
CA PHE A 671 -21.78 1.35 -19.82
C PHE A 671 -22.24 1.37 -21.27
N TYR A 672 -22.70 2.51 -21.73
CA TYR A 672 -23.27 2.71 -23.05
C TYR A 672 -22.20 3.02 -24.11
N PRO A 673 -22.38 2.56 -25.37
CA PRO A 673 -21.50 2.97 -26.46
C PRO A 673 -21.61 4.47 -26.74
N THR A 674 -20.54 5.05 -27.22
CA THR A 674 -20.43 6.50 -27.49
C THR A 674 -21.39 7.00 -28.57
N ASP A 675 -21.83 6.14 -29.47
CA ASP A 675 -22.75 6.42 -30.59
C ASP A 675 -24.15 5.83 -30.35
N TYR A 676 -24.56 5.65 -29.09
CA TYR A 676 -25.84 5.06 -28.76
C TYR A 676 -27.02 5.87 -29.33
N GLU A 677 -27.86 5.18 -30.13
CA GLU A 677 -29.09 5.69 -30.68
C GLU A 677 -30.26 4.78 -30.27
N PRO A 678 -31.33 5.30 -29.64
CA PRO A 678 -32.51 4.48 -29.31
C PRO A 678 -33.08 3.76 -30.50
N GLY A 679 -33.37 2.45 -30.36
CA GLY A 679 -33.93 1.60 -31.40
C GLY A 679 -32.93 0.94 -32.34
N ARG A 680 -31.65 1.23 -32.20
CA ARG A 680 -30.54 0.48 -32.83
C ARG A 680 -30.01 -0.58 -31.86
N GLN A 681 -29.63 -1.76 -32.38
CA GLN A 681 -29.02 -2.81 -31.58
C GLN A 681 -27.49 -2.78 -31.68
N TYR A 682 -26.81 -2.98 -30.54
CA TYR A 682 -25.37 -2.91 -30.41
C TYR A 682 -24.80 -4.23 -29.90
N PRO A 683 -23.54 -4.53 -30.14
CA PRO A 683 -22.86 -5.60 -29.45
C PRO A 683 -22.62 -5.26 -27.98
N MET A 684 -22.44 -6.28 -27.14
CA MET A 684 -22.12 -6.10 -25.71
C MET A 684 -20.93 -6.98 -25.31
N ILE A 685 -20.07 -6.46 -24.45
CA ILE A 685 -19.04 -7.20 -23.73
C ILE A 685 -19.46 -7.28 -22.27
N VAL A 686 -19.46 -8.48 -21.73
CA VAL A 686 -19.66 -8.74 -20.29
C VAL A 686 -18.29 -8.95 -19.67
N TYR A 687 -17.87 -8.04 -18.81
CA TYR A 687 -16.60 -8.14 -18.06
C TYR A 687 -16.90 -8.54 -16.63
N ILE A 688 -16.34 -9.67 -16.21
CA ILE A 688 -16.69 -10.33 -14.96
C ILE A 688 -15.49 -10.45 -14.00
N TYR A 689 -15.81 -10.44 -12.71
CA TYR A 689 -14.91 -10.84 -11.62
C TYR A 689 -15.75 -11.30 -10.42
N GLU A 690 -16.01 -10.42 -9.44
CA GLU A 690 -16.89 -10.67 -8.28
C GLU A 690 -17.92 -9.53 -8.18
N ILE A 691 -17.86 -8.65 -7.20
CA ILE A 691 -18.74 -7.48 -7.08
C ILE A 691 -18.22 -6.34 -7.97
N ARG A 692 -18.99 -5.93 -8.98
CA ARG A 692 -18.58 -4.94 -9.99
C ARG A 692 -19.49 -3.72 -10.09
N SER A 693 -20.69 -3.77 -9.56
CA SER A 693 -21.63 -2.64 -9.61
C SER A 693 -21.08 -1.31 -9.03
N PRO A 694 -20.16 -1.30 -8.01
CA PRO A 694 -19.56 -0.06 -7.53
C PRO A 694 -18.72 0.70 -8.56
N SER A 695 -18.36 0.06 -9.68
CA SER A 695 -17.60 0.69 -10.77
C SER A 695 -18.42 1.63 -11.65
N VAL A 696 -19.74 1.76 -11.44
CA VAL A 696 -20.66 2.56 -12.27
C VAL A 696 -20.19 4.02 -12.46
N HIS A 697 -19.58 4.62 -11.45
CA HIS A 697 -19.05 5.99 -11.47
C HIS A 697 -17.53 6.07 -11.70
N THR A 698 -16.91 5.00 -12.20
CA THR A 698 -15.45 5.00 -12.40
C THR A 698 -15.11 5.61 -13.76
N TYR A 699 -14.28 6.65 -13.75
CA TYR A 699 -13.65 7.18 -14.95
C TYR A 699 -12.49 6.29 -15.40
N TYR A 700 -12.61 5.67 -16.55
CA TYR A 700 -11.55 4.85 -17.13
C TYR A 700 -10.76 5.64 -18.15
N VAL A 701 -9.55 6.07 -17.82
CA VAL A 701 -8.64 6.73 -18.78
C VAL A 701 -8.40 5.80 -19.97
N PRO A 702 -8.68 6.25 -21.21
CA PRO A 702 -8.43 5.44 -22.40
C PRO A 702 -6.96 5.04 -22.51
N SER A 703 -6.70 3.75 -22.62
CA SER A 703 -5.34 3.20 -22.60
C SER A 703 -5.29 1.83 -23.27
N ASP A 704 -4.16 1.50 -23.89
CA ASP A 704 -3.80 0.18 -24.38
C ASP A 704 -3.06 -0.67 -23.32
N ARG A 705 -2.81 -0.12 -22.13
CA ARG A 705 -2.15 -0.83 -21.03
C ARG A 705 -3.05 -1.85 -20.34
N SER A 706 -4.35 -1.78 -20.55
CA SER A 706 -5.33 -2.72 -20.04
C SER A 706 -6.18 -3.30 -21.17
N ALA A 707 -6.21 -4.63 -21.27
CA ALA A 707 -7.06 -5.34 -22.22
C ALA A 707 -8.56 -5.25 -21.87
N TYR A 708 -8.89 -4.72 -20.69
CA TYR A 708 -10.25 -4.66 -20.14
C TYR A 708 -10.76 -3.23 -19.96
N ASN A 709 -10.19 -2.27 -20.72
CA ASN A 709 -10.53 -0.86 -20.58
C ASN A 709 -11.95 -0.58 -21.09
N THR A 710 -12.87 -0.25 -20.19
CA THR A 710 -14.29 0.00 -20.46
C THR A 710 -14.48 1.12 -21.48
N THR A 711 -13.77 2.25 -21.35
CA THR A 711 -13.86 3.39 -22.26
C THR A 711 -13.42 3.03 -23.68
N VAL A 712 -12.39 2.19 -23.82
CA VAL A 712 -11.96 1.71 -25.14
C VAL A 712 -13.07 0.88 -25.80
N PHE A 713 -13.72 -0.01 -25.09
CA PHE A 713 -14.81 -0.82 -25.63
C PHE A 713 -16.04 0.03 -25.99
N THR A 714 -16.43 0.98 -25.13
CA THR A 714 -17.57 1.86 -25.44
C THR A 714 -17.29 2.76 -26.63
N SER A 715 -16.04 3.22 -26.80
CA SER A 715 -15.62 4.01 -27.97
C SER A 715 -15.62 3.21 -29.28
N LEU A 716 -15.52 1.88 -29.20
CA LEU A 716 -15.63 0.97 -30.33
C LEU A 716 -17.07 0.56 -30.63
N GLY A 717 -18.06 1.14 -29.94
CA GLY A 717 -19.48 0.91 -30.16
C GLY A 717 -20.06 -0.31 -29.43
N TYR A 718 -19.45 -0.76 -28.34
CA TYR A 718 -19.96 -1.84 -27.50
C TYR A 718 -20.64 -1.29 -26.25
N PHE A 719 -21.72 -1.93 -25.82
CA PHE A 719 -22.08 -1.89 -24.40
C PHE A 719 -21.04 -2.67 -23.61
N VAL A 720 -20.78 -2.25 -22.37
CA VAL A 720 -20.01 -3.04 -21.40
C VAL A 720 -20.88 -3.27 -20.18
N LEU A 721 -21.09 -4.54 -19.82
CA LEU A 721 -21.81 -4.93 -18.61
C LEU A 721 -20.79 -5.49 -17.59
N GLN A 722 -20.84 -4.98 -16.37
CA GLN A 722 -20.07 -5.45 -15.23
C GLN A 722 -21.02 -5.90 -14.12
N PRO A 723 -21.46 -7.15 -14.11
CA PRO A 723 -22.45 -7.66 -13.16
C PRO A 723 -21.80 -8.05 -11.84
N ASP A 724 -22.56 -8.01 -10.75
CA ASP A 724 -22.19 -8.60 -9.46
C ASP A 724 -22.37 -10.12 -9.49
N ILE A 725 -21.42 -10.82 -8.90
CA ILE A 725 -21.44 -12.28 -8.71
C ILE A 725 -21.31 -12.55 -7.23
N VAL A 726 -22.21 -13.37 -6.68
CA VAL A 726 -22.19 -13.88 -5.32
C VAL A 726 -22.20 -15.40 -5.34
N TYR A 727 -21.66 -16.01 -4.31
CA TYR A 727 -21.36 -17.44 -4.33
C TYR A 727 -22.18 -18.24 -3.33
N ARG A 728 -22.31 -19.53 -3.63
CA ARG A 728 -22.71 -20.58 -2.69
C ARG A 728 -21.52 -21.49 -2.45
N ASP A 729 -21.40 -21.97 -1.25
CA ASP A 729 -20.34 -22.88 -0.82
C ASP A 729 -20.23 -24.06 -1.78
N ARG A 730 -19.02 -24.42 -2.14
CA ARG A 730 -18.65 -25.54 -3.03
C ARG A 730 -19.20 -25.45 -4.46
N ASN A 731 -19.69 -24.27 -4.87
CA ASN A 731 -20.26 -24.06 -6.19
C ASN A 731 -19.78 -22.78 -6.89
N PRO A 732 -18.47 -22.49 -6.93
CA PRO A 732 -18.01 -21.21 -7.48
C PRO A 732 -18.36 -21.00 -8.96
N GLY A 733 -18.20 -22.02 -9.80
CA GLY A 733 -18.52 -21.93 -11.23
C GLY A 733 -20.02 -21.80 -11.49
N LEU A 734 -20.82 -22.64 -10.84
CA LEU A 734 -22.29 -22.60 -10.99
C LEU A 734 -22.87 -21.29 -10.41
N SER A 735 -22.26 -20.72 -9.39
CA SER A 735 -22.63 -19.41 -8.85
C SER A 735 -22.42 -18.29 -9.86
N ALA A 736 -21.28 -18.32 -10.55
CA ALA A 736 -20.99 -17.34 -11.61
C ALA A 736 -22.05 -17.43 -12.72
N VAL A 737 -22.36 -18.63 -13.22
CA VAL A 737 -23.42 -18.81 -14.24
C VAL A 737 -24.77 -18.30 -13.75
N ALA A 738 -25.16 -18.65 -12.51
CA ALA A 738 -26.42 -18.24 -11.90
C ALA A 738 -26.59 -16.71 -11.73
N ALA A 739 -25.50 -15.96 -11.69
CA ALA A 739 -25.51 -14.51 -11.63
C ALA A 739 -25.39 -13.86 -13.03
N ILE A 740 -24.50 -14.38 -13.88
CA ILE A 740 -24.18 -13.77 -15.17
C ILE A 740 -25.33 -13.88 -16.17
N GLU A 741 -25.94 -15.07 -16.30
CA GLU A 741 -27.05 -15.25 -17.27
C GLU A 741 -28.21 -14.28 -17.04
N PRO A 742 -28.77 -14.14 -15.80
CA PRO A 742 -29.86 -13.18 -15.57
C PRO A 742 -29.43 -11.72 -15.79
N ALA A 743 -28.19 -11.36 -15.51
CA ALA A 743 -27.67 -10.02 -15.77
C ALA A 743 -27.68 -9.71 -17.28
N VAL A 744 -27.23 -10.65 -18.10
CA VAL A 744 -27.27 -10.55 -19.58
C VAL A 744 -28.73 -10.49 -20.08
N GLU A 745 -29.58 -11.42 -19.62
CA GLU A 745 -31.01 -11.43 -19.97
C GLU A 745 -31.68 -10.09 -19.66
N LYS A 746 -31.37 -9.51 -18.49
CA LYS A 746 -31.90 -8.20 -18.08
C LYS A 746 -31.58 -7.08 -19.07
N VAL A 747 -30.35 -7.06 -19.60
CA VAL A 747 -29.99 -6.08 -20.63
C VAL A 747 -30.61 -6.42 -21.98
N LEU A 748 -30.69 -7.70 -22.36
CA LEU A 748 -31.34 -8.14 -23.62
C LEU A 748 -32.83 -7.79 -23.65
N GLU A 749 -33.57 -7.83 -22.54
CA GLU A 749 -34.98 -7.40 -22.42
C GLU A 749 -35.22 -5.98 -22.88
N THR A 750 -34.23 -5.10 -22.77
CA THR A 750 -34.32 -3.69 -23.22
C THR A 750 -34.38 -3.55 -24.73
N GLY A 751 -33.98 -4.59 -25.50
CA GLY A 751 -33.88 -4.57 -26.96
C GLY A 751 -32.70 -3.74 -27.51
N MET A 752 -31.84 -3.19 -26.65
CA MET A 752 -30.67 -2.37 -27.03
C MET A 752 -29.52 -3.21 -27.56
N VAL A 753 -29.40 -4.46 -27.11
CA VAL A 753 -28.30 -5.34 -27.43
C VAL A 753 -28.75 -6.45 -28.41
N ASP A 754 -27.92 -6.72 -29.42
CA ASP A 754 -28.12 -7.85 -30.33
C ASP A 754 -27.72 -9.17 -29.59
N PRO A 755 -28.70 -10.08 -29.36
CA PRO A 755 -28.41 -11.31 -28.59
C PRO A 755 -27.41 -12.23 -29.27
N LYS A 756 -27.09 -12.02 -30.56
CA LYS A 756 -26.05 -12.79 -31.28
C LYS A 756 -24.66 -12.18 -31.18
N ARG A 757 -24.52 -11.05 -30.52
CA ARG A 757 -23.26 -10.29 -30.42
C ARG A 757 -22.94 -9.93 -28.97
N VAL A 758 -23.09 -10.90 -28.08
CA VAL A 758 -22.70 -10.79 -26.68
C VAL A 758 -21.41 -11.56 -26.46
N GLY A 759 -20.36 -10.89 -26.02
CA GLY A 759 -19.08 -11.49 -25.68
C GLY A 759 -18.89 -11.54 -24.16
N LEU A 760 -18.13 -12.55 -23.68
CA LEU A 760 -17.77 -12.68 -22.27
C LEU A 760 -16.27 -12.56 -22.08
N THR A 761 -15.81 -11.84 -21.06
CA THR A 761 -14.39 -11.73 -20.76
C THR A 761 -14.14 -11.57 -19.27
N GLY A 762 -13.01 -12.14 -18.80
CA GLY A 762 -12.51 -11.97 -17.44
C GLY A 762 -11.05 -12.39 -17.35
N HIS A 763 -10.40 -12.00 -16.26
CA HIS A 763 -8.99 -12.29 -15.99
C HIS A 763 -8.83 -12.97 -14.64
N SER A 764 -7.83 -13.87 -14.51
CA SER A 764 -7.56 -14.59 -13.26
C SER A 764 -8.80 -15.38 -12.81
N TRP A 765 -9.37 -15.12 -11.64
CA TRP A 765 -10.63 -15.72 -11.21
C TRP A 765 -11.78 -15.43 -12.18
N GLY A 766 -11.85 -14.23 -12.75
CA GLY A 766 -12.77 -13.90 -13.84
C GLY A 766 -12.50 -14.71 -15.13
N GLY A 767 -11.25 -15.07 -15.40
CA GLY A 767 -10.84 -15.98 -16.46
C GLY A 767 -11.38 -17.41 -16.25
N TYR A 768 -11.24 -17.91 -15.01
CA TYR A 768 -11.86 -19.17 -14.57
C TYR A 768 -13.38 -19.14 -14.81
N GLN A 769 -14.07 -18.13 -14.28
CA GLN A 769 -15.51 -17.95 -14.43
C GLN A 769 -15.92 -17.90 -15.91
N THR A 770 -15.14 -17.18 -16.75
CA THR A 770 -15.36 -17.11 -18.21
C THR A 770 -15.26 -18.50 -18.85
N ALA A 771 -14.17 -19.23 -18.59
CA ALA A 771 -13.94 -20.55 -19.12
C ALA A 771 -15.02 -21.56 -18.68
N PHE A 772 -15.46 -21.49 -17.41
CA PHE A 772 -16.51 -22.34 -16.89
C PHE A 772 -17.88 -22.00 -17.49
N THR A 773 -18.25 -20.71 -17.49
CA THR A 773 -19.57 -20.27 -17.95
C THR A 773 -19.86 -20.72 -19.38
N VAL A 774 -18.90 -20.62 -20.32
CA VAL A 774 -19.10 -21.01 -21.71
C VAL A 774 -19.19 -22.52 -21.93
N THR A 775 -18.90 -23.35 -20.92
CA THR A 775 -19.21 -24.74 -20.91
C THR A 775 -20.62 -25.09 -20.44
N GLN A 776 -21.30 -24.10 -19.79
CA GLN A 776 -22.63 -24.29 -19.19
C GLN A 776 -23.76 -23.62 -19.98
N THR A 777 -23.44 -22.64 -20.85
CA THR A 777 -24.43 -21.86 -21.61
C THR A 777 -23.89 -21.49 -22.98
N ASP A 778 -24.80 -21.30 -23.95
CA ASP A 778 -24.52 -20.94 -25.34
C ASP A 778 -24.97 -19.50 -25.70
N ILE A 779 -25.29 -18.68 -24.70
CA ILE A 779 -25.76 -17.30 -24.92
C ILE A 779 -24.66 -16.37 -25.45
N PHE A 780 -23.42 -16.73 -25.36
CA PHE A 780 -22.28 -15.91 -25.79
C PHE A 780 -21.82 -16.27 -27.21
N ALA A 781 -21.60 -15.23 -28.00
CA ALA A 781 -21.08 -15.34 -29.36
C ALA A 781 -19.57 -15.68 -29.40
N ALA A 782 -18.83 -15.21 -28.41
CA ALA A 782 -17.40 -15.49 -28.22
C ALA A 782 -17.01 -15.18 -26.77
N ALA A 783 -15.89 -15.75 -26.32
CA ALA A 783 -15.34 -15.50 -25.00
C ALA A 783 -13.81 -15.35 -25.01
N VAL A 784 -13.28 -14.56 -24.08
CA VAL A 784 -11.84 -14.39 -23.86
C VAL A 784 -11.54 -14.57 -22.37
N ALA A 785 -10.79 -15.62 -22.03
CA ALA A 785 -10.37 -15.89 -20.67
C ALA A 785 -8.86 -15.61 -20.53
N GLY A 786 -8.52 -14.61 -19.72
CA GLY A 786 -7.14 -14.27 -19.40
C GLY A 786 -6.67 -14.98 -18.15
N ALA A 787 -5.54 -15.67 -18.22
CA ALA A 787 -4.96 -16.45 -17.13
C ALA A 787 -6.00 -17.31 -16.38
N PRO A 788 -6.78 -18.19 -17.08
CA PRO A 788 -7.86 -18.92 -16.46
C PRO A 788 -7.36 -20.16 -15.72
N LEU A 789 -7.92 -20.42 -14.55
CA LEU A 789 -7.88 -21.72 -13.91
C LEU A 789 -8.88 -22.63 -14.64
N THR A 790 -8.45 -23.82 -15.07
CA THR A 790 -9.31 -24.74 -15.83
C THR A 790 -9.53 -26.09 -15.16
N ASP A 791 -8.66 -26.46 -14.22
CA ASP A 791 -8.75 -27.67 -13.40
C ASP A 791 -8.48 -27.32 -11.94
N LEU A 792 -9.53 -27.25 -11.14
CA LEU A 792 -9.42 -26.84 -9.73
C LEU A 792 -8.67 -27.90 -8.88
N VAL A 793 -8.71 -29.19 -9.29
CA VAL A 793 -7.97 -30.27 -8.61
C VAL A 793 -6.47 -30.08 -8.80
N SER A 794 -6.04 -29.81 -10.04
CA SER A 794 -4.63 -29.56 -10.36
C SER A 794 -4.09 -28.32 -9.69
N MET A 795 -4.87 -27.24 -9.70
CA MET A 795 -4.46 -25.96 -9.12
C MET A 795 -4.39 -25.98 -7.59
N TYR A 796 -5.19 -26.79 -6.91
CA TYR A 796 -5.28 -26.76 -5.44
C TYR A 796 -3.92 -26.89 -4.73
N LEU A 797 -3.02 -27.71 -5.24
CA LEU A 797 -1.66 -27.90 -4.71
C LEU A 797 -0.58 -27.17 -5.54
N SER A 798 -0.97 -26.34 -6.49
CA SER A 798 -0.03 -25.46 -7.19
C SER A 798 0.58 -24.42 -6.26
N VAL A 799 1.66 -23.81 -6.74
CA VAL A 799 2.36 -22.74 -6.03
C VAL A 799 1.99 -21.41 -6.62
N TYR A 800 1.47 -20.53 -5.78
CA TYR A 800 1.33 -19.10 -6.12
C TYR A 800 2.71 -18.44 -6.02
N TRP A 801 3.48 -18.47 -7.10
CA TRP A 801 4.90 -18.09 -7.12
C TRP A 801 5.18 -16.64 -6.67
N ASN A 802 4.20 -15.74 -6.83
CA ASN A 802 4.35 -14.35 -6.36
C ASN A 802 4.50 -14.25 -4.83
N THR A 803 3.88 -15.16 -4.08
CA THR A 803 3.99 -15.22 -2.62
C THR A 803 4.78 -16.44 -2.15
N GLY A 804 4.92 -17.44 -3.04
CA GLY A 804 5.54 -18.73 -2.73
C GLY A 804 4.64 -19.69 -1.95
N SER A 805 3.41 -19.29 -1.58
CA SER A 805 2.44 -20.14 -0.86
C SER A 805 1.72 -21.10 -1.80
N THR A 806 0.99 -22.08 -1.25
CA THR A 806 0.09 -22.94 -2.03
C THR A 806 -1.22 -22.22 -2.36
N ASP A 807 -1.90 -22.65 -3.42
CA ASP A 807 -3.23 -22.16 -3.78
C ASP A 807 -4.34 -22.76 -2.90
N ALA A 808 -4.06 -23.75 -2.06
CA ALA A 808 -5.05 -24.43 -1.22
C ALA A 808 -5.95 -23.46 -0.45
N ARG A 809 -5.36 -22.42 0.18
CA ARG A 809 -6.09 -21.38 0.90
C ARG A 809 -7.06 -20.59 0.00
N ILE A 810 -6.71 -20.36 -1.28
CA ILE A 810 -7.58 -19.66 -2.23
C ILE A 810 -8.85 -20.48 -2.45
N PHE A 811 -8.72 -21.81 -2.51
CA PHE A 811 -9.85 -22.69 -2.71
C PHE A 811 -10.70 -22.87 -1.45
N GLU A 812 -10.06 -23.10 -0.29
CA GLU A 812 -10.83 -23.44 0.90
C GLU A 812 -11.58 -22.25 1.49
N ILE A 813 -10.91 -21.11 1.70
CA ILE A 813 -11.47 -19.99 2.46
C ILE A 813 -11.55 -18.65 1.72
N SER A 814 -11.14 -18.60 0.45
CA SER A 814 -11.14 -17.36 -0.32
C SER A 814 -11.99 -17.53 -1.60
N GLN A 815 -11.52 -17.08 -2.76
CA GLN A 815 -12.28 -17.02 -4.02
C GLN A 815 -12.94 -18.34 -4.41
N GLY A 816 -12.35 -19.48 -4.06
CA GLY A 816 -12.87 -20.80 -4.38
C GLY A 816 -14.14 -21.19 -3.64
N ARG A 817 -14.35 -20.73 -2.40
CA ARG A 817 -15.48 -21.10 -1.52
C ARG A 817 -15.71 -22.61 -1.47
N MET A 818 -14.64 -23.43 -1.56
CA MET A 818 -14.75 -24.88 -1.55
C MET A 818 -14.84 -25.48 -0.14
N GLU A 819 -14.51 -24.70 0.89
CA GLU A 819 -14.61 -25.04 2.33
C GLU A 819 -13.68 -26.18 2.77
N VAL A 820 -13.48 -27.21 1.90
CA VAL A 820 -12.72 -28.41 2.20
C VAL A 820 -11.76 -28.73 1.06
N PRO A 821 -10.69 -29.48 1.32
CA PRO A 821 -9.77 -29.92 0.28
C PRO A 821 -10.43 -30.90 -0.72
N PHE A 822 -9.87 -31.02 -1.92
CA PHE A 822 -10.46 -31.82 -3.00
C PHE A 822 -10.60 -33.32 -2.67
N TRP A 823 -9.78 -33.86 -1.78
CA TRP A 823 -9.91 -35.29 -1.36
C TRP A 823 -11.09 -35.56 -0.41
N GLU A 824 -11.69 -34.52 0.16
CA GLU A 824 -12.91 -34.63 0.96
C GLU A 824 -14.17 -34.44 0.12
N ASP A 825 -14.12 -33.60 -0.93
CA ASP A 825 -15.25 -33.39 -1.85
C ASP A 825 -14.77 -33.30 -3.32
N LEU A 826 -14.23 -34.41 -3.84
CA LEU A 826 -13.74 -34.45 -5.22
C LEU A 826 -14.85 -34.17 -6.25
N GLU A 827 -16.10 -34.51 -5.95
CA GLU A 827 -17.23 -34.31 -6.85
C GLU A 827 -17.47 -32.79 -7.07
N ALA A 828 -17.42 -32.00 -6.02
CA ALA A 828 -17.56 -30.52 -6.14
C ALA A 828 -16.42 -29.90 -6.96
N TYR A 829 -15.18 -30.32 -6.76
CA TYR A 829 -14.03 -29.84 -7.54
C TYR A 829 -14.16 -30.19 -9.04
N ILE A 830 -14.54 -31.44 -9.37
CA ILE A 830 -14.78 -31.86 -10.77
C ILE A 830 -15.96 -31.06 -11.36
N ALA A 831 -17.06 -30.92 -10.62
CA ALA A 831 -18.25 -30.23 -11.10
C ALA A 831 -18.03 -28.78 -11.44
N ASN A 832 -17.06 -28.11 -10.77
CA ASN A 832 -16.72 -26.71 -10.99
C ASN A 832 -15.44 -26.50 -11.84
N SER A 833 -14.81 -27.54 -12.35
CA SER A 833 -13.62 -27.45 -13.22
C SER A 833 -14.00 -27.42 -14.69
N PRO A 834 -13.70 -26.34 -15.45
CA PRO A 834 -14.04 -26.20 -16.87
C PRO A 834 -13.60 -27.38 -17.73
N VAL A 835 -12.42 -27.95 -17.45
CA VAL A 835 -11.80 -29.01 -18.24
C VAL A 835 -12.66 -30.29 -18.32
N PHE A 836 -13.50 -30.57 -17.33
CA PHE A 836 -14.38 -31.75 -17.30
C PHE A 836 -15.70 -31.52 -18.05
N HIS A 837 -15.94 -30.34 -18.62
CA HIS A 837 -17.15 -29.96 -19.34
C HIS A 837 -16.86 -29.47 -20.76
N VAL A 838 -15.64 -29.67 -21.28
CA VAL A 838 -15.23 -29.16 -22.60
C VAL A 838 -16.04 -29.76 -23.75
N ASP A 839 -16.66 -30.95 -23.59
CA ASP A 839 -17.55 -31.58 -24.56
C ASP A 839 -18.86 -30.81 -24.76
N GLN A 840 -19.21 -29.90 -23.84
CA GLN A 840 -20.39 -29.04 -23.89
C GLN A 840 -20.06 -27.66 -24.51
N LEU A 841 -18.79 -27.37 -24.75
CA LEU A 841 -18.34 -26.06 -25.26
C LEU A 841 -18.78 -25.89 -26.74
N SER A 842 -19.65 -24.89 -26.97
CA SER A 842 -20.06 -24.44 -28.30
C SER A 842 -19.57 -23.04 -28.64
N THR A 843 -19.33 -22.24 -27.65
CA THR A 843 -18.85 -20.85 -27.79
C THR A 843 -17.38 -20.80 -28.18
N PRO A 844 -16.97 -20.06 -29.22
CA PRO A 844 -15.55 -19.81 -29.51
C PRO A 844 -14.85 -19.18 -28.31
N LEU A 845 -13.81 -19.83 -27.82
CA LEU A 845 -13.06 -19.42 -26.62
C LEU A 845 -11.60 -19.14 -26.98
N LEU A 846 -11.14 -17.93 -26.65
CA LEU A 846 -9.71 -17.56 -26.66
C LEU A 846 -9.17 -17.65 -25.23
N LEU A 847 -8.10 -18.41 -25.05
CA LEU A 847 -7.33 -18.45 -23.80
C LEU A 847 -6.06 -17.61 -23.98
N ALA A 848 -5.82 -16.67 -23.08
CA ALA A 848 -4.60 -15.86 -23.03
C ALA A 848 -3.90 -16.11 -21.71
N HIS A 849 -2.63 -16.55 -21.77
CA HIS A 849 -1.85 -16.91 -20.59
C HIS A 849 -0.39 -16.44 -20.74
N GLY A 850 0.22 -15.98 -19.67
CA GLY A 850 1.64 -15.67 -19.61
C GLY A 850 2.48 -16.96 -19.55
N THR A 851 3.62 -17.00 -20.25
CA THR A 851 4.55 -18.15 -20.16
C THR A 851 5.34 -18.20 -18.86
N GLU A 852 5.33 -17.11 -18.10
CA GLU A 852 5.97 -16.93 -16.79
C GLU A 852 4.95 -16.31 -15.82
N ASP A 853 3.71 -16.82 -15.85
CA ASP A 853 2.67 -16.38 -14.91
C ASP A 853 3.02 -16.91 -13.52
N GLY A 854 3.15 -16.01 -12.55
CA GLY A 854 3.50 -16.36 -11.18
C GLY A 854 2.28 -16.51 -10.25
N ALA A 855 1.08 -16.42 -10.81
CA ALA A 855 -0.16 -16.48 -10.04
C ALA A 855 -1.05 -17.67 -10.46
N VAL A 856 -1.12 -17.97 -11.75
CA VAL A 856 -1.91 -19.07 -12.31
C VAL A 856 -1.01 -19.89 -13.22
N ASP A 857 -0.76 -21.16 -12.85
CA ASP A 857 0.08 -22.10 -13.59
C ASP A 857 -0.67 -22.72 -14.79
#